data_bda839d9c903d94232c9cbd680f4c5f4
#
_entry.id   bda839d9c903d94232c9cbd680f4c5f4
#
_cell.length_a   1.000
_cell.length_b   1.000
_cell.length_c   1.000
_cell.angle_alpha   90.00
_cell.angle_beta   90.00
_cell.angle_gamma   90.00
#
_symmetry.space_group_name_H-M   'P 1'
#
loop_
_entity.id
_entity.type
_entity.pdbx_description
1 polymer ?
#
loop_
_entity_poly.entity_id
_entity_poly.type
_entity_poly.pdbx_seq_one_letter_code
_entity_poly.pdbx_strand_id
1 'polypeptide(L)'
;MPSNSPEVPVSMDNDASSQVVQTDSRKIEVNVSIPEDAQTPTYSASSDGSFSPLTPGDGIEASLPLKAGLNSESENAAKVGFKLGSSSIDEDRPFKVVVIGAGYSGIIAGIRFTQRMKNIDLTIYDKNAGVGGTWFSNRYPGIANDVPAHCYQLTFEQKTDWSAFYSPGPEIRVETERIVEKYKLMRYIKLNHELTHAKFDEPSGKWILRLRRPRASSDTASASASDNEPETIEDTADFVLAGVGSLSRWSWPDIEGLKDFKGKILHSASWPTDKSGWWQSSVADWGDKRVGVIGSGSTATQIVPTLQPRVKHLFNYVRGKTWLSPTFLGDRMSGILGHVKTRGKDVFTDEDRNKLKDPEFYKHFRHGLESEMNSMHLVTIRGTDLQKQRQREFKEYMLSRLKKKPWIADYLMPDFSVTCRRLTPGPGYLEALQADNVDFVPKDIKRITETGVELCDGTHHELDVIVCATGYDTSYNYPFSVIGRGGKTLKDRFTPHPETYISLCVDGFPNWFMSMGPNSVFGAGSMLIVMEKQVEYAIQVAKKMQREHIKSIEPKFEAVRDFDEYLEEYFKTTTFTENCRSWYKMGKAEGRVVGLWPGSTLHVVKTFQNPRWEDYNYEFLDSVPGSGKPNRFYWLGDGSTYNEKHLTGDLAWYLRDDEVDIPSVPE
;
A
#
# COMPACT_ATOMS: atom_id res chain seq x y z
N MET A 1 -2.76 71.07 -6.20
CA MET A 1 -3.60 71.78 -7.19
C MET A 1 -3.75 70.88 -8.41
N PRO A 2 -4.91 70.95 -8.99
CA PRO A 2 -5.67 69.75 -9.31
C PRO A 2 -5.90 69.52 -10.82
N SER A 3 -6.59 68.46 -11.08
CA SER A 3 -7.64 68.22 -12.13
C SER A 3 -7.14 67.41 -13.33
N ASN A 4 -7.84 66.49 -13.95
CA ASN A 4 -9.28 66.22 -14.00
C ASN A 4 -9.47 64.79 -14.53
N SER A 5 -10.44 64.12 -14.01
CA SER A 5 -11.13 63.00 -14.64
C SER A 5 -12.06 63.51 -15.75
N PRO A 6 -12.60 62.68 -16.61
CA PRO A 6 -14.06 62.64 -16.65
C PRO A 6 -14.69 61.23 -16.53
N GLU A 7 -15.85 61.29 -15.91
CA GLU A 7 -16.85 60.27 -15.69
C GLU A 7 -17.70 59.91 -16.94
N VAL A 8 -18.15 58.65 -17.03
CA VAL A 8 -19.49 58.09 -17.11
C VAL A 8 -20.32 58.32 -18.42
N PRO A 9 -21.22 57.45 -18.90
CA PRO A 9 -22.28 56.86 -18.06
C PRO A 9 -22.64 55.37 -18.27
N VAL A 10 -23.32 54.87 -17.22
CA VAL A 10 -24.09 53.65 -17.09
C VAL A 10 -25.35 53.68 -17.99
N SER A 11 -25.71 52.56 -18.64
CA SER A 11 -27.09 52.21 -18.88
C SER A 11 -27.29 50.70 -18.68
N MET A 12 -28.22 50.40 -17.76
CA MET A 12 -28.86 49.08 -17.61
C MET A 12 -29.78 48.85 -18.82
N ASP A 13 -29.80 47.59 -19.31
CA ASP A 13 -31.07 46.96 -19.59
C ASP A 13 -30.89 45.42 -19.60
N ASN A 14 -31.87 44.77 -18.95
CA ASN A 14 -32.11 43.36 -18.90
C ASN A 14 -32.47 42.82 -20.30
N ASP A 15 -32.02 41.63 -20.66
CA ASP A 15 -32.98 40.56 -20.96
C ASP A 15 -32.31 39.20 -21.04
N ALA A 16 -33.01 38.24 -20.49
CA ALA A 16 -32.69 36.82 -20.48
C ALA A 16 -33.06 36.14 -21.80
N SER A 17 -32.20 35.30 -22.30
CA SER A 17 -32.64 34.13 -23.07
C SER A 17 -31.57 33.02 -23.05
N SER A 18 -31.92 31.97 -22.35
CA SER A 18 -31.29 30.66 -22.38
C SER A 18 -31.35 30.05 -23.78
N GLN A 19 -30.20 29.75 -24.39
CA GLN A 19 -30.13 28.83 -25.53
C GLN A 19 -29.68 27.45 -25.03
N VAL A 20 -30.66 26.54 -25.09
CA VAL A 20 -30.46 25.09 -24.98
C VAL A 20 -29.91 24.60 -26.33
N VAL A 21 -28.71 24.05 -26.34
CA VAL A 21 -28.18 23.31 -27.49
C VAL A 21 -28.71 21.88 -27.41
N GLN A 22 -29.69 21.56 -28.26
CA GLN A 22 -30.11 20.20 -28.54
C GLN A 22 -29.05 19.47 -29.37
N THR A 23 -28.52 18.37 -28.86
CA THR A 23 -27.77 17.40 -29.66
C THR A 23 -28.69 16.32 -30.16
N ASP A 24 -28.69 16.17 -31.47
CA ASP A 24 -29.45 15.26 -32.30
C ASP A 24 -29.10 13.79 -32.04
N SER A 25 -30.02 13.02 -31.49
CA SER A 25 -29.87 11.58 -31.30
C SER A 25 -30.53 10.85 -32.50
N ARG A 26 -29.70 10.34 -33.40
CA ARG A 26 -30.14 9.43 -34.48
C ARG A 26 -30.48 8.07 -33.89
N LYS A 27 -31.75 7.71 -33.96
CA LYS A 27 -32.25 6.35 -33.73
C LYS A 27 -31.81 5.45 -34.90
N ILE A 28 -31.12 4.37 -34.56
CA ILE A 28 -30.91 3.24 -35.49
C ILE A 28 -32.01 2.23 -35.15
N GLU A 29 -32.97 2.07 -36.05
CA GLU A 29 -33.95 0.99 -35.99
C GLU A 29 -33.32 -0.28 -36.60
N VAL A 30 -33.22 -1.31 -35.78
CA VAL A 30 -32.86 -2.66 -36.22
C VAL A 30 -34.14 -3.48 -36.29
N ASN A 31 -34.61 -3.76 -37.52
CA ASN A 31 -35.72 -4.68 -37.78
C ASN A 31 -35.21 -6.12 -37.55
N VAL A 32 -35.72 -6.79 -36.51
CA VAL A 32 -35.58 -8.25 -36.36
C VAL A 32 -36.95 -8.87 -36.61
N SER A 33 -37.08 -9.57 -37.71
CA SER A 33 -38.22 -10.41 -38.01
C SER A 33 -38.15 -11.72 -37.28
N ILE A 34 -39.14 -11.99 -36.41
CA ILE A 34 -39.34 -13.26 -35.73
C ILE A 34 -40.34 -14.11 -36.54
N PRO A 35 -40.04 -15.37 -36.84
CA PRO A 35 -41.05 -16.25 -37.47
C PRO A 35 -42.10 -16.67 -36.43
N GLU A 36 -43.37 -16.51 -36.80
CA GLU A 36 -44.50 -17.14 -36.11
C GLU A 36 -44.46 -18.65 -36.42
N ASP A 37 -44.28 -19.45 -35.41
CA ASP A 37 -44.87 -20.79 -35.22
C ASP A 37 -44.20 -21.49 -34.03
N ALA A 38 -44.77 -21.35 -32.83
CA ALA A 38 -44.64 -22.35 -31.76
C ALA A 38 -45.86 -22.21 -30.82
N GLN A 39 -46.69 -23.20 -30.86
CA GLN A 39 -47.88 -23.37 -30.05
C GLN A 39 -47.53 -23.49 -28.57
N THR A 40 -48.14 -22.65 -27.74
CA THR A 40 -48.11 -22.68 -26.27
C THR A 40 -49.08 -23.75 -25.76
N PRO A 41 -48.71 -24.65 -24.87
CA PRO A 41 -49.71 -25.49 -24.17
C PRO A 41 -50.35 -24.70 -23.06
N THR A 42 -51.68 -24.54 -23.15
CA THR A 42 -52.51 -24.03 -22.08
C THR A 42 -52.73 -25.06 -20.99
N TYR A 43 -52.33 -24.74 -19.77
CA TYR A 43 -52.74 -25.50 -18.56
C TYR A 43 -53.93 -24.77 -17.93
N SER A 44 -55.08 -25.45 -17.84
CA SER A 44 -56.24 -25.07 -17.09
C SER A 44 -56.03 -25.35 -15.59
N ALA A 45 -56.16 -24.36 -14.78
CA ALA A 45 -56.18 -24.50 -13.32
C ALA A 45 -57.54 -25.10 -12.88
N SER A 46 -57.54 -26.21 -12.21
CA SER A 46 -58.68 -26.68 -11.38
C SER A 46 -58.28 -26.50 -9.91
N SER A 47 -59.10 -25.72 -9.22
CA SER A 47 -59.12 -25.55 -7.78
C SER A 47 -59.56 -26.83 -7.12
N ASP A 48 -58.76 -27.47 -6.26
CA ASP A 48 -59.20 -28.05 -4.97
C ASP A 48 -57.95 -28.39 -4.12
N GLY A 49 -57.95 -27.82 -2.93
CA GLY A 49 -56.89 -28.05 -1.96
C GLY A 49 -57.10 -29.31 -1.15
N SER A 50 -56.02 -30.02 -0.94
CA SER A 50 -55.72 -30.71 0.34
C SER A 50 -54.40 -31.47 0.19
N PHE A 51 -53.36 -31.03 0.92
CA PHE A 51 -52.14 -31.81 1.13
C PHE A 51 -52.36 -32.75 2.33
N SER A 52 -52.23 -34.05 2.09
CA SER A 52 -52.03 -35.03 3.15
C SER A 52 -50.62 -35.64 3.03
N PRO A 53 -49.92 -35.92 4.15
CA PRO A 53 -48.55 -36.42 4.12
C PRO A 53 -48.48 -37.86 3.69
N LEU A 54 -47.50 -38.15 2.81
CA LEU A 54 -47.17 -39.54 2.38
C LEU A 54 -46.35 -40.22 3.45
N THR A 55 -46.82 -41.40 3.90
CA THR A 55 -46.09 -42.37 4.69
C THR A 55 -45.17 -43.20 3.79
N PRO A 56 -44.02 -43.69 4.31
CA PRO A 56 -43.09 -44.47 3.51
C PRO A 56 -43.51 -45.95 3.43
N GLY A 57 -43.50 -46.48 2.22
CA GLY A 57 -43.73 -47.90 1.98
C GLY A 57 -43.28 -48.34 0.59
N ASP A 58 -42.37 -49.28 0.62
CA ASP A 58 -42.08 -50.35 -0.33
C ASP A 58 -41.31 -50.06 -1.62
N GLY A 59 -40.23 -50.79 -1.74
CA GLY A 59 -39.21 -50.81 -2.75
C GLY A 59 -39.64 -51.21 -4.15
N ILE A 60 -38.91 -50.69 -5.12
CA ILE A 60 -38.83 -51.28 -6.44
C ILE A 60 -37.34 -51.44 -6.78
N GLU A 61 -36.86 -52.68 -6.76
CA GLU A 61 -35.62 -53.09 -7.42
C GLU A 61 -35.80 -53.01 -8.94
N ALA A 62 -34.96 -52.26 -9.59
CA ALA A 62 -34.78 -52.36 -11.04
C ALA A 62 -33.33 -52.77 -11.33
N SER A 63 -33.13 -54.02 -11.51
CA SER A 63 -31.90 -54.62 -12.04
C SER A 63 -31.84 -54.46 -13.58
N LEU A 64 -30.76 -53.84 -14.07
CA LEU A 64 -30.35 -53.97 -15.45
C LEU A 64 -28.93 -54.51 -15.51
N PRO A 65 -28.66 -55.58 -16.29
CA PRO A 65 -27.32 -56.12 -16.43
C PRO A 65 -26.61 -55.52 -17.64
N LEU A 66 -25.41 -55.00 -17.43
CA LEU A 66 -24.45 -54.77 -18.50
C LEU A 66 -23.20 -55.65 -18.25
N LYS A 67 -23.16 -56.78 -18.95
CA LYS A 67 -21.92 -57.53 -19.16
C LYS A 67 -21.19 -57.00 -20.37
N ALA A 68 -19.95 -56.61 -20.20
CA ALA A 68 -18.89 -56.84 -21.17
C ALA A 68 -17.55 -56.81 -20.44
N GLY A 69 -16.86 -57.92 -20.47
CA GLY A 69 -15.59 -58.13 -19.83
C GLY A 69 -14.42 -57.58 -20.63
N LEU A 70 -13.36 -57.24 -19.92
CA LEU A 70 -11.98 -57.34 -20.35
C LEU A 70 -11.10 -57.69 -19.14
N ASN A 71 -10.27 -58.69 -19.33
CA ASN A 71 -9.40 -59.39 -18.40
C ASN A 71 -8.41 -58.41 -17.67
N SER A 72 -8.31 -58.54 -16.36
CA SER A 72 -7.37 -59.21 -15.46
C SER A 72 -5.88 -58.95 -15.71
N GLU A 73 -5.28 -58.29 -14.76
CA GLU A 73 -4.08 -58.59 -14.02
C GLU A 73 -3.43 -57.29 -13.49
N SER A 74 -3.76 -56.92 -12.29
CA SER A 74 -2.90 -56.41 -11.22
C SER A 74 -3.80 -56.11 -10.00
N GLU A 75 -4.14 -57.10 -9.27
CA GLU A 75 -4.78 -57.00 -7.96
C GLU A 75 -3.73 -56.60 -6.92
N ASN A 76 -4.11 -55.66 -6.11
CA ASN A 76 -3.80 -55.32 -4.74
C ASN A 76 -3.19 -53.91 -4.51
N ALA A 77 -3.84 -52.90 -5.05
CA ALA A 77 -3.93 -51.65 -4.30
C ALA A 77 -5.43 -51.39 -4.09
N ALA A 78 -5.91 -51.50 -2.89
CA ALA A 78 -7.28 -51.15 -2.56
C ALA A 78 -7.55 -49.73 -3.10
N LYS A 79 -8.36 -49.60 -4.16
CA LYS A 79 -8.76 -48.31 -4.70
C LYS A 79 -9.58 -47.63 -3.62
N VAL A 80 -8.93 -46.79 -2.81
CA VAL A 80 -9.65 -45.85 -1.94
C VAL A 80 -10.48 -44.99 -2.88
N GLY A 81 -11.76 -45.26 -2.98
CA GLY A 81 -12.69 -44.46 -3.77
C GLY A 81 -12.84 -43.06 -3.20
N PHE A 82 -13.33 -42.13 -4.02
CA PHE A 82 -13.74 -40.81 -3.52
C PHE A 82 -14.82 -40.98 -2.43
N LYS A 83 -14.68 -40.23 -1.33
CA LYS A 83 -15.70 -40.12 -0.29
C LYS A 83 -16.17 -38.68 -0.20
N LEU A 84 -17.48 -38.51 -0.06
CA LEU A 84 -18.04 -37.18 0.21
C LEU A 84 -17.48 -36.61 1.51
N GLY A 85 -17.35 -35.28 1.57
CA GLY A 85 -17.09 -34.57 2.80
C GLY A 85 -18.26 -34.74 3.78
N SER A 86 -17.99 -34.54 5.05
CA SER A 86 -19.02 -34.57 6.11
C SER A 86 -19.46 -33.15 6.53
N SER A 87 -18.81 -32.12 6.00
CA SER A 87 -19.12 -30.70 6.25
C SER A 87 -20.18 -30.18 5.28
N SER A 88 -20.96 -29.21 5.68
CA SER A 88 -21.82 -28.43 4.79
C SER A 88 -20.99 -27.46 3.91
N ILE A 89 -21.56 -27.01 2.78
CA ILE A 89 -20.86 -26.19 1.77
C ILE A 89 -20.39 -24.83 2.32
N ASP A 90 -21.07 -24.30 3.34
CA ASP A 90 -20.79 -23.02 3.98
C ASP A 90 -20.05 -23.14 5.33
N GLU A 91 -19.54 -24.33 5.63
CA GLU A 91 -18.75 -24.62 6.82
C GLU A 91 -17.27 -24.37 6.54
N ASP A 92 -16.77 -23.24 7.02
CA ASP A 92 -15.39 -22.82 6.81
C ASP A 92 -14.41 -23.72 7.61
N ARG A 93 -13.44 -24.36 6.93
CA ARG A 93 -12.38 -25.12 7.60
C ARG A 93 -11.46 -24.21 8.42
N PRO A 94 -10.78 -24.71 9.48
CA PRO A 94 -9.73 -23.97 10.16
C PRO A 94 -8.67 -23.50 9.16
N PHE A 95 -8.27 -22.22 9.25
CA PHE A 95 -7.33 -21.61 8.31
C PHE A 95 -6.41 -20.61 9.03
N LYS A 96 -5.09 -20.83 8.93
CA LYS A 96 -4.12 -19.99 9.63
C LYS A 96 -3.51 -18.96 8.69
N VAL A 97 -3.68 -17.69 9.06
CA VAL A 97 -3.15 -16.53 8.35
C VAL A 97 -2.06 -15.88 9.19
N VAL A 98 -0.88 -15.71 8.62
CA VAL A 98 0.18 -14.93 9.22
C VAL A 98 0.44 -13.67 8.39
N VAL A 99 0.48 -12.53 9.06
CA VAL A 99 0.82 -11.23 8.48
C VAL A 99 2.17 -10.76 9.02
N ILE A 100 3.07 -10.33 8.15
CA ILE A 100 4.40 -9.83 8.54
C ILE A 100 4.42 -8.32 8.42
N GLY A 101 4.47 -7.64 9.57
CA GLY A 101 4.46 -6.18 9.72
C GLY A 101 3.14 -5.64 10.27
N ALA A 102 3.22 -4.81 11.33
CA ALA A 102 2.10 -4.09 11.95
C ALA A 102 2.07 -2.60 11.54
N GLY A 103 2.48 -2.29 10.31
CA GLY A 103 2.22 -1.01 9.64
C GLY A 103 0.79 -0.96 9.09
N TYR A 104 0.47 0.05 8.26
CA TYR A 104 -0.88 0.19 7.68
C TYR A 104 -1.38 -1.11 6.99
N SER A 105 -0.53 -1.79 6.22
CA SER A 105 -0.92 -3.07 5.58
C SER A 105 -1.36 -4.12 6.60
N GLY A 106 -0.62 -4.28 7.71
CA GLY A 106 -0.97 -5.24 8.77
C GLY A 106 -2.20 -4.81 9.58
N ILE A 107 -2.36 -3.51 9.81
CA ILE A 107 -3.56 -2.95 10.48
C ILE A 107 -4.81 -3.20 9.62
N ILE A 108 -4.75 -2.89 8.33
CA ILE A 108 -5.83 -3.15 7.38
C ILE A 108 -6.14 -4.66 7.33
N ALA A 109 -5.10 -5.49 7.23
CA ALA A 109 -5.25 -6.95 7.23
C ALA A 109 -5.93 -7.45 8.51
N GLY A 110 -5.50 -6.97 9.69
CA GLY A 110 -6.11 -7.32 10.97
C GLY A 110 -7.60 -7.02 11.03
N ILE A 111 -8.01 -5.85 10.52
CA ILE A 111 -9.42 -5.45 10.45
C ILE A 111 -10.17 -6.29 9.43
N ARG A 112 -9.67 -6.41 8.21
CA ARG A 112 -10.43 -6.98 7.10
C ARG A 112 -10.49 -8.50 7.10
N PHE A 113 -9.40 -9.21 7.46
CA PHE A 113 -9.45 -10.67 7.63
C PHE A 113 -10.50 -11.09 8.66
N THR A 114 -10.49 -10.44 9.83
CA THR A 114 -11.45 -10.77 10.90
C THR A 114 -12.89 -10.37 10.58
N GLN A 115 -13.09 -9.39 9.69
CA GLN A 115 -14.41 -8.97 9.21
C GLN A 115 -14.96 -9.89 8.11
N ARG A 116 -14.09 -10.43 7.26
CA ARG A 116 -14.47 -11.12 6.01
C ARG A 116 -14.38 -12.64 6.06
N MET A 117 -13.65 -13.20 7.01
CA MET A 117 -13.44 -14.64 7.13
C MET A 117 -13.81 -15.13 8.53
N LYS A 118 -14.35 -16.34 8.59
CA LYS A 118 -14.65 -17.05 9.83
C LYS A 118 -13.64 -18.19 10.03
N ASN A 119 -13.57 -18.74 11.21
CA ASN A 119 -12.71 -19.89 11.58
C ASN A 119 -11.24 -19.70 11.16
N ILE A 120 -10.69 -18.48 11.37
CA ILE A 120 -9.30 -18.17 11.11
C ILE A 120 -8.49 -18.05 12.39
N ASP A 121 -7.24 -18.55 12.35
CA ASP A 121 -6.19 -18.24 13.31
C ASP A 121 -5.30 -17.15 12.69
N LEU A 122 -5.49 -15.88 13.14
CA LEU A 122 -4.76 -14.73 12.62
C LEU A 122 -3.65 -14.32 13.57
N THR A 123 -2.42 -14.23 13.07
CA THR A 123 -1.29 -13.64 13.80
C THR A 123 -0.58 -12.59 12.95
N ILE A 124 -0.27 -11.44 13.54
CA ILE A 124 0.47 -10.33 12.92
C ILE A 124 1.79 -10.16 13.69
N TYR A 125 2.90 -10.43 13.02
CA TYR A 125 4.23 -10.28 13.62
C TYR A 125 4.88 -8.96 13.20
N ASP A 126 5.45 -8.21 14.17
CA ASP A 126 6.29 -7.05 13.87
C ASP A 126 7.58 -7.09 14.70
N LYS A 127 8.70 -6.75 14.05
CA LYS A 127 10.02 -6.70 14.67
C LYS A 127 10.17 -5.54 15.67
N ASN A 128 9.34 -4.50 15.55
CA ASN A 128 9.39 -3.31 16.39
C ASN A 128 8.59 -3.51 17.67
N ALA A 129 8.86 -2.65 18.65
CA ALA A 129 8.16 -2.61 19.95
C ALA A 129 6.80 -1.87 19.90
N GLY A 130 6.35 -1.45 18.71
CA GLY A 130 5.08 -0.74 18.55
C GLY A 130 4.54 -0.81 17.13
N VAL A 131 3.27 -0.48 16.98
CA VAL A 131 2.53 -0.45 15.73
C VAL A 131 2.74 0.84 14.94
N GLY A 132 2.39 0.84 13.64
CA GLY A 132 2.44 2.02 12.78
C GLY A 132 3.53 1.98 11.70
N GLY A 133 4.41 0.95 11.70
CA GLY A 133 5.42 0.75 10.66
C GLY A 133 6.31 1.98 10.46
N THR A 134 6.22 2.65 9.31
CA THR A 134 6.99 3.87 8.99
C THR A 134 6.86 4.95 10.06
N TRP A 135 5.67 5.16 10.62
CA TRP A 135 5.37 6.19 11.61
C TRP A 135 5.82 5.82 13.02
N PHE A 136 6.04 4.54 13.26
CA PHE A 136 6.75 4.07 14.46
C PHE A 136 8.26 4.18 14.33
N SER A 137 8.82 3.79 13.18
CA SER A 137 10.28 3.67 13.00
C SER A 137 10.97 5.01 12.76
N ASN A 138 10.34 5.93 12.03
CA ASN A 138 10.94 7.22 11.69
C ASN A 138 10.60 8.28 12.73
N ARG A 139 11.64 8.90 13.30
CA ARG A 139 11.54 9.83 14.43
C ARG A 139 12.37 11.11 14.21
N TYR A 140 12.85 11.36 12.98
CA TYR A 140 13.73 12.49 12.67
C TYR A 140 13.01 13.83 12.76
N PRO A 141 13.74 14.95 12.96
CA PRO A 141 13.19 16.28 13.05
C PRO A 141 12.36 16.67 11.81
N GLY A 142 11.14 17.13 12.03
CA GLY A 142 10.27 17.60 10.97
C GLY A 142 9.53 16.52 10.18
N ILE A 143 9.60 15.26 10.60
CA ILE A 143 8.87 14.18 9.92
C ILE A 143 7.38 14.51 9.78
N ALA A 144 6.88 14.46 8.55
CA ALA A 144 5.48 14.64 8.18
C ALA A 144 5.18 13.82 6.92
N ASN A 145 3.92 13.60 6.62
CA ASN A 145 3.54 13.08 5.31
C ASN A 145 3.79 14.11 4.20
N ASP A 146 3.85 13.67 2.96
CA ASP A 146 4.09 14.47 1.77
C ASP A 146 2.88 14.53 0.82
N VAL A 147 1.72 14.12 1.32
CA VAL A 147 0.40 14.20 0.69
C VAL A 147 -0.60 14.81 1.67
N PRO A 148 -1.75 15.34 1.22
CA PRO A 148 -2.75 15.91 2.13
C PRO A 148 -3.19 14.90 3.21
N ALA A 149 -3.21 15.32 4.47
CA ALA A 149 -3.54 14.46 5.61
C ALA A 149 -4.91 13.78 5.44
N HIS A 150 -5.89 14.51 4.92
CA HIS A 150 -7.25 14.00 4.66
C HIS A 150 -7.34 12.99 3.50
N CYS A 151 -6.30 12.84 2.68
CA CYS A 151 -6.14 11.76 1.71
C CYS A 151 -5.28 10.61 2.26
N TYR A 152 -4.49 10.86 3.32
CA TYR A 152 -3.63 9.86 3.95
C TYR A 152 -4.30 9.20 5.14
N GLN A 153 -5.48 8.63 4.91
CA GLN A 153 -6.30 7.92 5.92
C GLN A 153 -7.12 6.82 5.26
N LEU A 154 -7.55 5.86 6.05
CA LEU A 154 -8.36 4.75 5.55
C LEU A 154 -9.71 5.26 5.01
N THR A 155 -10.25 4.55 4.01
CA THR A 155 -11.52 4.94 3.40
C THR A 155 -12.70 4.81 4.37
N PHE A 156 -12.62 3.84 5.27
CA PHE A 156 -13.65 3.47 6.25
C PHE A 156 -13.38 4.01 7.67
N GLU A 157 -12.23 4.68 7.89
CA GLU A 157 -11.87 5.25 9.20
C GLU A 157 -11.37 6.67 8.98
N GLN A 158 -12.27 7.64 9.20
CA GLN A 158 -12.03 9.04 8.92
C GLN A 158 -11.61 9.80 10.17
N LYS A 159 -10.62 10.67 10.03
CA LYS A 159 -10.21 11.66 11.01
C LYS A 159 -10.40 13.05 10.40
N THR A 160 -11.21 13.88 11.02
CA THR A 160 -11.57 15.22 10.51
C THR A 160 -10.76 16.36 11.13
N ASP A 161 -10.07 16.09 12.23
CA ASP A 161 -9.43 17.08 13.09
C ASP A 161 -7.90 17.09 12.99
N TRP A 162 -7.37 16.77 11.80
CA TRP A 162 -5.93 16.87 11.53
C TRP A 162 -5.40 18.26 11.86
N SER A 163 -4.20 18.33 12.47
CA SER A 163 -3.59 19.60 12.88
C SER A 163 -3.05 20.42 11.71
N ALA A 164 -2.68 19.76 10.62
CA ALA A 164 -2.05 20.39 9.47
C ALA A 164 -2.40 19.67 8.15
N PHE A 165 -2.26 20.40 7.04
CA PHE A 165 -2.47 19.86 5.70
C PHE A 165 -1.51 18.69 5.39
N TYR A 166 -0.25 18.84 5.78
CA TYR A 166 0.75 17.76 5.84
C TYR A 166 0.91 17.35 7.30
N SER A 167 0.23 16.29 7.68
CA SER A 167 0.18 15.87 9.09
C SER A 167 1.54 15.46 9.62
N PRO A 168 1.93 15.93 10.82
CA PRO A 168 3.15 15.50 11.49
C PRO A 168 3.18 14.00 11.77
N GLY A 169 4.34 13.38 11.66
CA GLY A 169 4.51 11.95 11.95
C GLY A 169 3.99 11.50 13.31
N PRO A 170 4.19 12.26 14.40
CA PRO A 170 3.60 11.99 15.72
C PRO A 170 2.08 11.83 15.68
N GLU A 171 1.38 12.71 14.98
CA GLU A 171 -0.08 12.69 14.89
C GLU A 171 -0.57 11.46 14.11
N ILE A 172 0.11 11.10 13.01
CA ILE A 172 -0.21 9.90 12.22
C ILE A 172 0.01 8.63 13.07
N ARG A 173 1.08 8.62 13.87
CA ARG A 173 1.33 7.49 14.78
C ARG A 173 0.20 7.32 15.80
N VAL A 174 -0.19 8.40 16.48
CA VAL A 174 -1.31 8.38 17.44
C VAL A 174 -2.58 7.90 16.77
N GLU A 175 -2.83 8.30 15.52
CA GLU A 175 -3.99 7.83 14.76
C GLU A 175 -3.91 6.32 14.45
N THR A 176 -2.73 5.79 14.09
CA THR A 176 -2.58 4.34 13.90
C THR A 176 -2.78 3.56 15.18
N GLU A 177 -2.28 4.07 16.32
CA GLU A 177 -2.48 3.48 17.64
C GLU A 177 -3.97 3.50 18.02
N ARG A 178 -4.69 4.60 17.78
CA ARG A 178 -6.14 4.74 17.99
C ARG A 178 -6.93 3.71 17.18
N ILE A 179 -6.58 3.52 15.91
CA ILE A 179 -7.23 2.51 15.04
C ILE A 179 -7.02 1.11 15.59
N VAL A 180 -5.79 0.77 15.98
CA VAL A 180 -5.46 -0.54 16.57
C VAL A 180 -6.26 -0.80 17.84
N GLU A 181 -6.42 0.21 18.71
CA GLU A 181 -7.23 0.13 19.93
C GLU A 181 -8.71 -0.04 19.60
N LYS A 182 -9.26 0.83 18.74
CA LYS A 182 -10.68 0.81 18.32
C LYS A 182 -11.11 -0.57 17.82
N TYR A 183 -10.30 -1.18 16.96
CA TYR A 183 -10.58 -2.50 16.39
C TYR A 183 -10.03 -3.67 17.24
N LYS A 184 -9.48 -3.38 18.44
CA LYS A 184 -8.95 -4.38 19.40
C LYS A 184 -7.93 -5.33 18.75
N LEU A 185 -7.04 -4.79 17.89
CA LEU A 185 -6.14 -5.60 17.08
C LEU A 185 -4.96 -6.18 17.87
N MET A 186 -4.62 -5.62 19.05
CA MET A 186 -3.48 -6.10 19.85
C MET A 186 -3.57 -7.60 20.21
N ARG A 187 -4.76 -8.17 20.23
CA ARG A 187 -4.94 -9.62 20.46
C ARG A 187 -4.35 -10.50 19.35
N TYR A 188 -4.18 -9.95 18.16
CA TYR A 188 -3.59 -10.62 17.00
C TYR A 188 -2.13 -10.23 16.77
N ILE A 189 -1.68 -9.10 17.33
CA ILE A 189 -0.37 -8.50 17.08
C ILE A 189 0.66 -9.01 18.10
N LYS A 190 1.79 -9.50 17.58
CA LYS A 190 2.97 -9.92 18.34
C LYS A 190 4.13 -8.98 18.00
N LEU A 191 4.38 -8.00 18.87
CA LEU A 191 5.49 -7.05 18.75
C LEU A 191 6.81 -7.69 19.18
N ASN A 192 7.95 -7.09 18.76
CA ASN A 192 9.30 -7.60 19.02
C ASN A 192 9.52 -9.05 18.51
N HIS A 193 8.79 -9.42 17.44
CA HIS A 193 8.95 -10.71 16.78
C HIS A 193 9.47 -10.48 15.35
N GLU A 194 10.75 -10.78 15.16
CA GLU A 194 11.41 -10.59 13.88
C GLU A 194 11.43 -11.89 13.07
N LEU A 195 10.78 -11.90 11.90
CA LEU A 195 10.91 -13.02 10.96
C LEU A 195 12.35 -13.09 10.45
N THR A 196 12.99 -14.25 10.58
CA THR A 196 14.36 -14.51 10.13
C THR A 196 14.41 -15.48 8.95
N HIS A 197 13.40 -16.37 8.84
CA HIS A 197 13.35 -17.39 7.81
C HIS A 197 11.91 -17.83 7.57
N ALA A 198 11.55 -18.01 6.28
CA ALA A 198 10.30 -18.59 5.84
C ALA A 198 10.59 -19.65 4.78
N LYS A 199 10.01 -20.85 4.92
CA LYS A 199 10.16 -21.93 3.96
C LYS A 199 8.81 -22.56 3.67
N PHE A 200 8.49 -22.75 2.39
CA PHE A 200 7.31 -23.47 1.96
C PHE A 200 7.54 -24.97 2.11
N ASP A 201 6.63 -25.64 2.79
CA ASP A 201 6.60 -27.11 2.95
C ASP A 201 5.61 -27.70 1.93
N GLU A 202 6.13 -28.29 0.89
CA GLU A 202 5.31 -28.79 -0.24
C GLU A 202 4.33 -29.90 0.18
N PRO A 203 4.72 -30.86 1.06
CA PRO A 203 3.78 -31.89 1.51
C PRO A 203 2.55 -31.33 2.21
N SER A 204 2.70 -30.41 3.14
CA SER A 204 1.59 -29.81 3.89
C SER A 204 0.91 -28.63 3.19
N GLY A 205 1.58 -27.99 2.23
CA GLY A 205 1.14 -26.75 1.60
C GLY A 205 1.21 -25.55 2.53
N LYS A 206 2.01 -25.60 3.59
CA LYS A 206 2.13 -24.55 4.60
C LYS A 206 3.49 -23.88 4.55
N TRP A 207 3.54 -22.63 5.01
CA TRP A 207 4.78 -21.94 5.32
C TRP A 207 5.25 -22.30 6.72
N ILE A 208 6.53 -22.64 6.88
CA ILE A 208 7.24 -22.76 8.16
C ILE A 208 8.01 -21.48 8.37
N LEU A 209 7.71 -20.78 9.47
CA LEU A 209 8.21 -19.45 9.80
C LEU A 209 9.09 -19.53 11.05
N ARG A 210 10.33 -19.04 10.97
CA ARG A 210 11.21 -18.90 12.13
C ARG A 210 11.30 -17.44 12.54
N LEU A 211 10.98 -17.18 13.79
CA LEU A 211 10.95 -15.83 14.35
C LEU A 211 11.90 -15.72 15.53
N ARG A 212 12.58 -14.60 15.63
CA ARG A 212 13.39 -14.21 16.78
C ARG A 212 12.58 -13.27 17.66
N ARG A 213 12.51 -13.57 18.95
CA ARG A 213 11.83 -12.72 19.95
C ARG A 213 12.69 -12.55 21.20
N PRO A 214 12.46 -11.50 22.02
CA PRO A 214 13.06 -11.42 23.35
C PRO A 214 12.63 -12.64 24.18
N ARG A 215 13.57 -13.20 24.93
CA ARG A 215 13.24 -14.26 25.88
C ARG A 215 12.32 -13.70 26.98
N ALA A 216 11.31 -14.45 27.37
CA ALA A 216 10.50 -14.07 28.51
C ALA A 216 11.40 -14.04 29.77
N SER A 217 11.44 -12.89 30.45
CA SER A 217 12.16 -12.80 31.69
C SER A 217 11.57 -13.84 32.69
N SER A 218 12.36 -14.82 33.09
CA SER A 218 12.00 -15.64 34.23
C SER A 218 12.11 -14.76 35.49
N ASP A 219 11.07 -14.70 36.28
CA ASP A 219 11.02 -13.94 37.55
C ASP A 219 12.01 -14.47 38.65
N THR A 220 13.04 -15.18 38.22
CA THR A 220 14.08 -15.68 39.14
C THR A 220 15.28 -14.74 39.14
N ALA A 221 15.61 -14.24 40.34
CA ALA A 221 16.70 -13.31 40.63
C ALA A 221 18.12 -13.82 40.31
N SER A 222 18.26 -14.86 39.46
CA SER A 222 19.52 -15.51 39.11
C SER A 222 19.76 -15.54 37.59
N ALA A 223 19.26 -14.54 36.84
CA ALA A 223 19.45 -14.48 35.41
C ALA A 223 20.94 -14.26 35.04
N SER A 224 21.55 -15.22 34.34
CA SER A 224 22.90 -15.12 33.81
C SER A 224 22.92 -14.26 32.52
N ALA A 225 24.07 -13.77 32.07
CA ALA A 225 24.21 -13.00 30.84
C ALA A 225 23.71 -13.76 29.61
N SER A 226 23.68 -15.11 29.63
CA SER A 226 23.11 -15.98 28.63
C SER A 226 21.59 -15.92 28.53
N ASP A 227 20.88 -15.43 29.54
CA ASP A 227 19.43 -15.34 29.59
C ASP A 227 18.86 -14.16 28.78
N ASN A 228 19.73 -13.24 28.32
CA ASN A 228 19.38 -12.10 27.50
C ASN A 228 19.44 -12.37 25.98
N GLU A 229 19.86 -13.56 25.55
CA GLU A 229 19.87 -13.88 24.13
C GLU A 229 18.46 -14.09 23.58
N PRO A 230 18.16 -13.55 22.36
CA PRO A 230 16.85 -13.73 21.72
C PRO A 230 16.54 -15.21 21.50
N GLU A 231 15.29 -15.57 21.78
CA GLU A 231 14.76 -16.92 21.53
C GLU A 231 14.29 -17.04 20.09
N THR A 232 14.55 -18.19 19.46
CA THR A 232 13.96 -18.55 18.16
C THR A 232 12.76 -19.45 18.36
N ILE A 233 11.63 -19.06 17.78
CA ILE A 233 10.39 -19.85 17.75
C ILE A 233 10.02 -20.20 16.32
N GLU A 234 9.27 -21.29 16.16
CA GLU A 234 8.68 -21.68 14.86
C GLU A 234 7.15 -21.53 14.90
N ASP A 235 6.60 -21.09 13.78
CA ASP A 235 5.17 -21.03 13.53
C ASP A 235 4.88 -21.52 12.11
N THR A 236 3.62 -21.85 11.84
CA THR A 236 3.17 -22.29 10.51
C THR A 236 2.04 -21.42 10.00
N ALA A 237 1.84 -21.37 8.68
CA ALA A 237 0.72 -20.63 8.08
C ALA A 237 0.21 -21.34 6.83
N ASP A 238 -1.11 -21.37 6.65
CA ASP A 238 -1.75 -21.74 5.37
C ASP A 238 -1.57 -20.60 4.34
N PHE A 239 -1.52 -19.35 4.82
CA PHE A 239 -1.42 -18.17 3.99
C PHE A 239 -0.56 -17.11 4.67
N VAL A 240 0.35 -16.48 3.93
CA VAL A 240 1.20 -15.38 4.41
C VAL A 240 0.93 -14.11 3.63
N LEU A 241 0.69 -13.00 4.35
CA LEU A 241 0.66 -11.66 3.79
C LEU A 241 1.88 -10.87 4.28
N ALA A 242 2.83 -10.62 3.37
CA ALA A 242 4.03 -9.83 3.67
C ALA A 242 3.74 -8.33 3.55
N GLY A 243 3.56 -7.66 4.69
CA GLY A 243 3.39 -6.20 4.82
C GLY A 243 4.65 -5.50 5.34
N VAL A 244 5.83 -5.94 4.89
CA VAL A 244 7.15 -5.51 5.42
C VAL A 244 7.56 -4.09 5.03
N GLY A 245 6.86 -3.48 4.05
CA GLY A 245 7.16 -2.15 3.54
C GLY A 245 8.39 -2.11 2.62
N SER A 246 8.33 -1.27 1.57
CA SER A 246 9.39 -1.11 0.58
C SER A 246 10.55 -0.20 1.04
N LEU A 247 10.30 0.71 2.00
CA LEU A 247 11.27 1.67 2.55
C LEU A 247 11.44 1.44 4.06
N SER A 248 11.81 0.22 4.47
CA SER A 248 11.96 -0.19 5.86
C SER A 248 13.39 -0.57 6.26
N ARG A 249 14.30 -0.60 5.28
CA ARG A 249 15.72 -0.95 5.49
C ARG A 249 16.60 0.18 5.04
N TRP A 250 17.61 0.47 5.82
CA TRP A 250 18.60 1.49 5.51
C TRP A 250 20.02 0.96 5.75
N SER A 251 20.99 1.60 5.15
CA SER A 251 22.42 1.37 5.38
C SER A 251 23.14 2.70 5.49
N TRP A 252 24.28 2.68 6.16
CA TRP A 252 25.19 3.82 6.12
C TRP A 252 25.63 4.09 4.69
N PRO A 253 25.79 5.36 4.29
CA PRO A 253 26.35 5.68 2.98
C PRO A 253 27.80 5.19 2.89
N ASP A 254 28.18 4.75 1.71
CA ASP A 254 29.57 4.41 1.38
C ASP A 254 30.37 5.70 1.13
N ILE A 255 30.87 6.28 2.22
CA ILE A 255 31.72 7.49 2.21
C ILE A 255 32.99 7.14 3.01
N GLU A 256 34.15 7.34 2.40
CA GLU A 256 35.44 7.12 3.03
C GLU A 256 35.55 7.88 4.36
N GLY A 257 36.05 7.23 5.40
CA GLY A 257 36.27 7.86 6.72
C GLY A 257 35.02 8.09 7.56
N LEU A 258 33.85 7.64 7.15
CA LEU A 258 32.59 7.88 7.91
C LEU A 258 32.69 7.42 9.36
N LYS A 259 33.40 6.31 9.63
CA LYS A 259 33.58 5.74 10.97
C LYS A 259 34.67 6.43 11.80
N ASP A 260 35.48 7.26 11.17
CA ASP A 260 36.61 7.93 11.83
C ASP A 260 36.18 9.25 12.51
N PHE A 261 35.02 9.74 12.15
CA PHE A 261 34.46 10.99 12.71
C PHE A 261 34.27 10.87 14.23
N LYS A 262 34.83 11.82 14.96
CA LYS A 262 34.78 11.85 16.45
C LYS A 262 33.53 12.51 17.00
N GLY A 263 32.82 13.27 16.16
CA GLY A 263 31.53 13.86 16.54
C GLY A 263 30.36 12.86 16.46
N LYS A 264 29.14 13.35 16.48
CA LYS A 264 27.94 12.53 16.46
C LYS A 264 27.51 12.25 15.02
N ILE A 265 27.37 10.96 14.67
CA ILE A 265 26.80 10.54 13.37
C ILE A 265 25.42 9.96 13.61
N LEU A 266 24.45 10.42 12.80
CA LEU A 266 23.07 9.96 12.83
C LEU A 266 22.59 9.57 11.43
N HIS A 267 21.84 8.48 11.32
CA HIS A 267 21.04 8.20 10.13
C HIS A 267 19.60 8.59 10.39
N SER A 268 18.95 9.28 9.43
CA SER A 268 17.58 9.78 9.58
C SER A 268 16.57 8.67 9.91
N ALA A 269 16.78 7.45 9.39
CA ALA A 269 15.91 6.30 9.65
C ALA A 269 16.13 5.64 11.03
N SER A 270 17.16 6.06 11.79
CA SER A 270 17.48 5.55 13.13
C SER A 270 17.78 6.72 14.06
N TRP A 271 16.86 7.68 14.13
CA TRP A 271 17.01 8.87 14.93
C TRP A 271 16.84 8.53 16.43
N PRO A 272 17.76 8.96 17.31
CA PRO A 272 17.65 8.74 18.73
C PRO A 272 16.48 9.52 19.33
N THR A 273 15.76 8.89 20.23
CA THR A 273 14.62 9.46 20.94
C THR A 273 14.74 9.24 22.44
N ASP A 274 14.09 10.07 23.22
CA ASP A 274 13.94 9.91 24.65
C ASP A 274 12.74 9.01 25.02
N LYS A 275 12.37 9.06 26.30
CA LYS A 275 11.20 8.34 26.83
C LYS A 275 9.88 8.84 26.21
N SER A 276 9.82 10.08 25.68
CA SER A 276 8.65 10.60 24.96
C SER A 276 8.52 9.97 23.58
N GLY A 277 9.59 9.34 23.08
CA GLY A 277 9.64 8.73 21.78
C GLY A 277 9.80 9.71 20.61
N TRP A 278 10.21 10.97 20.85
CA TRP A 278 10.38 12.00 19.83
C TRP A 278 11.79 12.60 19.81
N TRP A 279 12.08 13.34 18.73
CA TRP A 279 13.41 13.86 18.41
C TRP A 279 13.83 15.09 19.23
N GLN A 280 12.87 15.83 19.83
CA GLN A 280 13.12 17.16 20.40
C GLN A 280 14.23 17.19 21.42
N SER A 281 14.23 16.24 22.34
CA SER A 281 15.26 16.12 23.38
C SER A 281 16.65 15.79 22.83
N SER A 282 16.72 15.06 21.71
CA SER A 282 17.99 14.66 21.08
C SER A 282 18.76 15.80 20.42
N VAL A 283 18.14 16.97 20.27
CA VAL A 283 18.70 18.19 19.66
C VAL A 283 18.63 19.39 20.58
N ALA A 284 18.25 19.22 21.84
CA ALA A 284 18.05 20.30 22.79
C ALA A 284 19.34 21.10 23.06
N ASP A 285 20.48 20.45 22.98
CA ASP A 285 21.84 20.99 23.20
C ASP A 285 22.58 21.39 21.91
N TRP A 286 21.86 21.54 20.77
CA TRP A 286 22.53 21.79 19.48
C TRP A 286 22.68 23.28 19.13
N GLY A 287 22.32 24.20 20.01
CA GLY A 287 22.36 25.64 19.73
C GLY A 287 23.76 26.19 19.41
N ASP A 288 24.82 25.54 19.90
CA ASP A 288 26.23 25.88 19.64
C ASP A 288 26.89 24.99 18.58
N LYS A 289 26.17 23.99 18.02
CA LYS A 289 26.71 22.96 17.12
C LYS A 289 26.71 23.36 15.66
N ARG A 290 27.75 22.91 14.94
CA ARG A 290 27.85 22.93 13.48
C ARG A 290 27.38 21.55 12.97
N VAL A 291 26.31 21.57 12.18
CA VAL A 291 25.62 20.34 11.74
C VAL A 291 25.70 20.18 10.23
N GLY A 292 26.21 19.04 9.78
CA GLY A 292 26.18 18.65 8.37
C GLY A 292 24.99 17.73 8.07
N VAL A 293 24.15 18.07 7.06
CA VAL A 293 23.07 17.21 6.55
C VAL A 293 23.41 16.76 5.16
N ILE A 294 23.58 15.44 4.97
CA ILE A 294 23.92 14.84 3.68
C ILE A 294 22.64 14.35 3.00
N GLY A 295 22.26 15.00 1.89
CA GLY A 295 21.10 14.65 1.07
C GLY A 295 20.19 15.83 0.73
N SER A 296 19.31 15.60 -0.28
CA SER A 296 18.28 16.54 -0.77
C SER A 296 16.94 15.84 -1.09
N GLY A 297 16.73 14.62 -0.59
CA GLY A 297 15.48 13.89 -0.71
C GLY A 297 14.43 14.35 0.30
N SER A 298 13.23 13.73 0.28
CA SER A 298 12.08 14.10 1.14
C SER A 298 12.45 14.23 2.63
N THR A 299 13.33 13.36 3.14
CA THR A 299 13.80 13.43 4.54
C THR A 299 14.65 14.68 4.81
N ALA A 300 15.62 14.98 3.93
CA ALA A 300 16.49 16.14 4.12
C ALA A 300 15.70 17.46 4.02
N THR A 301 14.71 17.53 3.09
CA THR A 301 13.85 18.71 2.94
C THR A 301 12.96 19.00 4.15
N GLN A 302 12.77 18.02 5.03
CA GLN A 302 12.08 18.15 6.32
C GLN A 302 13.04 18.46 7.48
N ILE A 303 14.21 17.81 7.48
CA ILE A 303 15.22 17.99 8.54
C ILE A 303 15.84 19.39 8.50
N VAL A 304 16.27 19.87 7.33
CA VAL A 304 16.99 21.14 7.18
C VAL A 304 16.19 22.33 7.76
N PRO A 305 14.94 22.60 7.36
CA PRO A 305 14.17 23.73 7.90
C PRO A 305 13.84 23.56 9.39
N THR A 306 13.80 22.32 9.88
CA THR A 306 13.50 22.03 11.28
C THR A 306 14.72 22.25 12.16
N LEU A 307 15.92 21.89 11.72
CA LEU A 307 17.16 22.07 12.45
C LEU A 307 17.73 23.49 12.32
N GLN A 308 17.55 24.17 11.20
CA GLN A 308 18.13 25.49 10.90
C GLN A 308 17.99 26.49 12.07
N PRO A 309 16.83 26.69 12.71
CA PRO A 309 16.69 27.64 13.81
C PRO A 309 17.22 27.14 15.16
N ARG A 310 17.75 25.92 15.23
CA ARG A 310 18.17 25.23 16.47
C ARG A 310 19.65 24.97 16.56
N VAL A 311 20.41 25.32 15.53
CA VAL A 311 21.83 25.03 15.44
C VAL A 311 22.63 26.29 15.20
N LYS A 312 23.90 26.29 15.58
CA LYS A 312 24.81 27.44 15.32
C LYS A 312 25.00 27.64 13.83
N HIS A 313 25.30 26.56 13.10
CA HIS A 313 25.49 26.59 11.66
C HIS A 313 25.10 25.24 11.03
N LEU A 314 24.52 25.26 9.83
CA LEU A 314 24.09 24.09 9.11
C LEU A 314 24.71 24.05 7.72
N PHE A 315 25.36 22.92 7.38
CA PHE A 315 25.86 22.62 6.04
C PHE A 315 24.94 21.60 5.41
N ASN A 316 24.32 21.92 4.27
CA ASN A 316 23.51 20.97 3.52
C ASN A 316 24.26 20.50 2.28
N TYR A 317 24.77 19.26 2.29
CA TYR A 317 25.52 18.65 1.19
C TYR A 317 24.54 18.06 0.18
N VAL A 318 24.48 18.67 -1.01
CA VAL A 318 23.50 18.36 -2.06
C VAL A 318 24.21 17.98 -3.35
N ARG A 319 24.28 16.66 -3.62
CA ARG A 319 24.84 16.13 -4.87
C ARG A 319 23.84 16.14 -6.02
N GLY A 320 22.59 15.84 -5.73
CA GLY A 320 21.57 15.59 -6.74
C GLY A 320 20.52 16.70 -6.83
N LYS A 321 20.16 17.02 -8.07
CA LYS A 321 19.06 17.96 -8.37
C LYS A 321 17.72 17.38 -7.94
N THR A 322 16.79 18.22 -7.45
CA THR A 322 15.46 17.80 -7.01
C THR A 322 14.41 18.87 -7.29
N TRP A 323 13.24 18.44 -7.76
CA TRP A 323 12.07 19.29 -7.84
C TRP A 323 11.42 19.43 -6.46
N LEU A 324 11.10 20.67 -6.10
CA LEU A 324 10.23 20.97 -4.97
C LEU A 324 8.91 21.47 -5.51
N SER A 325 7.82 20.84 -5.09
CA SER A 325 6.49 21.23 -5.51
C SER A 325 5.96 22.39 -4.67
N PRO A 326 5.16 23.28 -5.26
CA PRO A 326 4.23 24.09 -4.46
C PRO A 326 3.34 23.15 -3.62
N THR A 327 2.70 23.71 -2.59
CA THR A 327 1.70 22.96 -1.81
C THR A 327 0.65 22.40 -2.76
N PHE A 328 0.42 21.08 -2.71
CA PHE A 328 -0.63 20.46 -3.49
C PHE A 328 -1.97 21.14 -3.19
N LEU A 329 -2.69 21.55 -4.23
CA LEU A 329 -4.04 22.08 -4.12
C LEU A 329 -4.16 23.42 -3.35
N GLY A 330 -3.06 24.16 -3.13
CA GLY A 330 -3.05 25.36 -2.32
C GLY A 330 -4.13 26.39 -2.71
N ASP A 331 -4.32 26.65 -4.00
CA ASP A 331 -5.31 27.61 -4.49
C ASP A 331 -6.75 27.11 -4.31
N ARG A 332 -7.00 25.82 -4.54
CA ARG A 332 -8.32 25.22 -4.38
C ARG A 332 -8.71 25.07 -2.91
N MET A 333 -7.75 24.74 -2.06
CA MET A 333 -7.94 24.72 -0.61
C MET A 333 -8.30 26.11 -0.07
N SER A 334 -7.65 27.15 -0.58
CA SER A 334 -7.99 28.53 -0.26
C SER A 334 -9.42 28.88 -0.67
N GLY A 335 -9.91 28.34 -1.79
CA GLY A 335 -11.29 28.52 -2.24
C GLY A 335 -12.30 27.77 -1.38
N ILE A 336 -12.00 26.53 -0.94
CA ILE A 336 -12.94 25.71 -0.15
C ILE A 336 -13.01 26.16 1.32
N LEU A 337 -11.86 26.43 1.95
CA LEU A 337 -11.77 26.84 3.36
C LEU A 337 -11.86 28.35 3.58
N GLY A 338 -11.79 29.13 2.48
CA GLY A 338 -11.89 30.60 2.53
C GLY A 338 -10.58 31.33 2.86
N HIS A 339 -9.52 30.63 3.32
CA HIS A 339 -8.26 31.26 3.70
C HIS A 339 -7.14 30.24 4.03
N VAL A 340 -6.48 29.67 3.07
CA VAL A 340 -5.17 29.03 3.31
C VAL A 340 -4.09 29.96 2.77
N LYS A 341 -3.72 30.97 3.52
CA LYS A 341 -2.49 31.72 3.24
C LYS A 341 -1.33 30.87 3.74
N THR A 342 -0.76 30.11 2.82
CA THR A 342 0.49 29.35 2.99
C THR A 342 1.63 30.27 3.45
N ARG A 343 1.76 30.45 4.75
CA ARG A 343 2.97 30.96 5.39
C ARG A 343 3.69 29.81 6.07
N GLY A 344 4.34 28.95 5.27
CA GLY A 344 5.39 28.06 5.76
C GLY A 344 4.98 26.86 6.65
N LYS A 345 3.74 26.82 7.14
CA LYS A 345 3.10 25.67 7.81
C LYS A 345 1.62 25.73 7.48
N ASP A 346 1.15 24.77 6.72
CA ASP A 346 -0.25 24.61 6.35
C ASP A 346 -1.03 24.03 7.55
N VAL A 347 -1.15 24.80 8.63
CA VAL A 347 -1.82 24.42 9.89
C VAL A 347 -3.29 24.77 9.78
N PHE A 348 -4.15 23.81 10.07
CA PHE A 348 -5.59 24.04 10.17
C PHE A 348 -5.93 24.85 11.44
N THR A 349 -6.74 25.89 11.28
CA THR A 349 -7.28 26.66 12.40
C THR A 349 -8.37 25.87 13.13
N ASP A 350 -8.79 26.35 14.32
CA ASP A 350 -9.93 25.77 15.02
C ASP A 350 -11.22 25.93 14.20
N GLU A 351 -11.36 27.04 13.47
CA GLU A 351 -12.48 27.26 12.56
C GLU A 351 -12.51 26.24 11.42
N ASP A 352 -11.34 25.98 10.79
CA ASP A 352 -11.23 24.95 9.74
C ASP A 352 -11.62 23.58 10.27
N ARG A 353 -11.05 23.19 11.43
CA ARG A 353 -11.40 21.90 12.07
C ARG A 353 -12.88 21.80 12.46
N ASN A 354 -13.51 22.90 12.85
CA ASN A 354 -14.94 22.92 13.14
C ASN A 354 -15.78 22.75 11.87
N LYS A 355 -15.42 23.39 10.76
CA LYS A 355 -16.07 23.17 9.45
C LYS A 355 -15.93 21.70 9.00
N LEU A 356 -14.75 21.12 9.19
CA LEU A 356 -14.47 19.72 8.82
C LEU A 356 -15.20 18.69 9.70
N LYS A 357 -15.82 19.06 10.80
CA LYS A 357 -16.68 18.18 11.61
C LYS A 357 -18.06 17.96 11.00
N ASP A 358 -18.53 18.85 10.12
CA ASP A 358 -19.78 18.66 9.40
C ASP A 358 -19.63 17.51 8.40
N PRO A 359 -20.44 16.43 8.47
CA PRO A 359 -20.25 15.23 7.67
C PRO A 359 -20.41 15.46 6.16
N GLU A 360 -21.39 16.29 5.75
CA GLU A 360 -21.65 16.57 4.33
C GLU A 360 -20.57 17.48 3.75
N PHE A 361 -20.15 18.50 4.50
CA PHE A 361 -19.02 19.33 4.11
C PHE A 361 -17.74 18.50 3.98
N TYR A 362 -17.47 17.64 4.96
CA TYR A 362 -16.28 16.78 4.96
C TYR A 362 -16.25 15.81 3.79
N LYS A 363 -17.38 15.18 3.49
CA LYS A 363 -17.51 14.28 2.34
C LYS A 363 -17.17 14.99 1.03
N HIS A 364 -17.71 16.18 0.81
CA HIS A 364 -17.42 17.02 -0.36
C HIS A 364 -15.95 17.45 -0.41
N PHE A 365 -15.42 17.89 0.71
CA PHE A 365 -14.04 18.31 0.86
C PHE A 365 -13.05 17.19 0.52
N ARG A 366 -13.21 16.03 1.17
CA ARG A 366 -12.34 14.86 0.92
C ARG A 366 -12.47 14.36 -0.53
N HIS A 367 -13.69 14.26 -1.05
CA HIS A 367 -13.91 13.85 -2.43
C HIS A 367 -13.21 14.79 -3.43
N GLY A 368 -13.27 16.10 -3.19
CA GLY A 368 -12.57 17.09 -4.01
C GLY A 368 -11.05 16.92 -3.99
N LEU A 369 -10.45 16.71 -2.80
CA LEU A 369 -9.03 16.47 -2.66
C LEU A 369 -8.56 15.18 -3.37
N GLU A 370 -9.27 14.08 -3.15
CA GLU A 370 -8.95 12.79 -3.78
C GLU A 370 -9.08 12.87 -5.30
N SER A 371 -10.14 13.53 -5.81
CA SER A 371 -10.36 13.71 -7.24
C SER A 371 -9.20 14.47 -7.90
N GLU A 372 -8.74 15.55 -7.26
CA GLU A 372 -7.63 16.34 -7.80
C GLU A 372 -6.30 15.59 -7.72
N MET A 373 -6.02 14.89 -6.62
CA MET A 373 -4.84 14.04 -6.55
C MET A 373 -4.81 12.98 -7.65
N ASN A 374 -5.95 12.36 -7.94
CA ASN A 374 -6.05 11.36 -9.00
C ASN A 374 -5.93 11.97 -10.40
N SER A 375 -6.38 13.22 -10.62
CA SER A 375 -6.24 13.93 -11.91
C SER A 375 -4.78 14.19 -12.30
N MET A 376 -3.86 14.17 -11.33
CA MET A 376 -2.43 14.39 -11.57
C MET A 376 -1.73 13.27 -12.33
N HIS A 377 -2.40 12.16 -12.61
CA HIS A 377 -1.80 11.04 -13.34
C HIS A 377 -1.21 11.47 -14.70
N LEU A 378 -1.88 12.34 -15.46
CA LEU A 378 -1.41 12.80 -16.77
C LEU A 378 -0.07 13.58 -16.70
N VAL A 379 0.32 14.09 -15.54
CA VAL A 379 1.65 14.70 -15.34
C VAL A 379 2.77 13.69 -15.44
N THR A 380 2.46 12.42 -15.21
CA THR A 380 3.43 11.32 -15.29
C THR A 380 3.65 10.81 -16.71
N ILE A 381 2.77 11.17 -17.65
CA ILE A 381 2.84 10.75 -19.04
C ILE A 381 3.71 11.74 -19.83
N ARG A 382 4.70 11.21 -20.54
CA ARG A 382 5.69 12.02 -21.26
C ARG A 382 5.05 12.85 -22.35
N GLY A 383 5.42 14.11 -22.39
CA GLY A 383 5.05 15.03 -23.48
C GLY A 383 3.64 15.59 -23.46
N THR A 384 2.82 15.27 -22.44
CA THR A 384 1.50 15.88 -22.26
C THR A 384 1.63 17.38 -21.95
N ASP A 385 0.63 18.16 -22.31
CA ASP A 385 0.64 19.60 -22.04
C ASP A 385 0.58 19.88 -20.54
N LEU A 386 -0.12 19.05 -19.79
CA LEU A 386 -0.18 19.14 -18.32
C LEU A 386 1.21 18.90 -17.70
N GLN A 387 1.98 17.93 -18.18
CA GLN A 387 3.35 17.67 -17.73
C GLN A 387 4.25 18.90 -17.96
N LYS A 388 4.20 19.46 -19.18
CA LYS A 388 4.97 20.66 -19.54
C LYS A 388 4.56 21.89 -18.72
N GLN A 389 3.26 22.06 -18.50
CA GLN A 389 2.73 23.15 -17.67
C GLN A 389 3.23 23.03 -16.24
N ARG A 390 3.09 21.85 -15.61
CA ARG A 390 3.57 21.63 -14.24
C ARG A 390 5.07 21.84 -14.09
N GLN A 391 5.85 21.47 -15.10
CA GLN A 391 7.29 21.74 -15.07
C GLN A 391 7.62 23.22 -15.05
N ARG A 392 6.89 24.05 -15.82
CA ARG A 392 7.03 25.52 -15.79
C ARG A 392 6.64 26.08 -14.42
N GLU A 393 5.49 25.69 -13.89
CA GLU A 393 4.99 26.11 -12.57
C GLU A 393 5.99 25.79 -11.45
N PHE A 394 6.56 24.58 -11.44
CA PHE A 394 7.54 24.18 -10.43
C PHE A 394 8.84 25.00 -10.55
N LYS A 395 9.28 25.26 -11.78
CA LYS A 395 10.43 26.10 -12.04
C LYS A 395 10.21 27.52 -11.50
N GLU A 396 9.09 28.14 -11.84
CA GLU A 396 8.71 29.46 -11.37
C GLU A 396 8.58 29.50 -9.84
N TYR A 397 7.95 28.51 -9.25
CA TYR A 397 7.85 28.37 -7.79
C TYR A 397 9.22 28.35 -7.13
N MET A 398 10.13 27.49 -7.56
CA MET A 398 11.47 27.38 -6.98
C MET A 398 12.26 28.69 -7.13
N LEU A 399 12.23 29.32 -8.32
CA LEU A 399 12.88 30.61 -8.56
C LEU A 399 12.29 31.72 -7.69
N SER A 400 10.98 31.77 -7.54
CA SER A 400 10.30 32.76 -6.72
C SER A 400 10.67 32.69 -5.23
N ARG A 401 11.08 31.49 -4.77
CA ARG A 401 11.44 31.23 -3.37
C ARG A 401 12.94 31.37 -3.08
N LEU A 402 13.81 31.37 -4.11
CA LEU A 402 15.28 31.47 -3.97
C LEU A 402 15.83 32.91 -4.17
N LYS A 403 15.05 33.94 -3.83
CA LYS A 403 15.38 35.34 -4.15
C LYS A 403 16.66 35.88 -3.48
N LYS A 404 17.00 35.40 -2.27
CA LYS A 404 18.21 35.89 -1.54
C LYS A 404 19.49 35.20 -2.02
N LYS A 405 19.43 33.96 -2.44
CA LYS A 405 20.57 33.18 -2.95
C LYS A 405 20.19 32.51 -4.29
N PRO A 406 19.94 33.27 -5.38
CA PRO A 406 19.40 32.74 -6.64
C PRO A 406 20.33 31.71 -7.30
N TRP A 407 21.62 31.75 -7.06
CA TRP A 407 22.61 30.80 -7.56
C TRP A 407 22.35 29.37 -7.12
N ILE A 408 21.61 29.13 -6.03
CA ILE A 408 21.23 27.79 -5.57
C ILE A 408 20.39 27.07 -6.64
N ALA A 409 19.60 27.82 -7.42
CA ALA A 409 18.77 27.25 -8.47
C ALA A 409 19.59 26.51 -9.54
N ASP A 410 20.80 26.97 -9.87
CA ASP A 410 21.67 26.37 -10.88
C ASP A 410 22.09 24.93 -10.52
N TYR A 411 22.19 24.65 -9.23
CA TYR A 411 22.61 23.35 -8.70
C TYR A 411 21.45 22.48 -8.24
N LEU A 412 20.34 23.08 -7.82
CA LEU A 412 19.22 22.35 -7.24
C LEU A 412 18.14 21.98 -8.27
N MET A 413 17.96 22.83 -9.31
CA MET A 413 16.89 22.67 -10.29
C MET A 413 17.24 21.58 -11.31
N PRO A 414 16.34 20.59 -11.50
CA PRO A 414 16.56 19.51 -12.48
C PRO A 414 16.31 19.95 -13.93
N ASP A 415 16.89 19.17 -14.83
CA ASP A 415 16.67 19.17 -16.28
C ASP A 415 15.69 18.05 -16.72
N PHE A 416 15.42 17.07 -15.83
CA PHE A 416 14.44 16.02 -16.06
C PHE A 416 13.03 16.44 -15.63
N SER A 417 12.00 15.71 -16.08
CA SER A 417 10.60 15.99 -15.79
C SER A 417 10.26 15.93 -14.30
N VAL A 418 9.26 16.69 -13.87
CA VAL A 418 8.90 16.89 -12.45
C VAL A 418 8.54 15.59 -11.72
N THR A 419 8.01 14.59 -12.41
CA THR A 419 7.60 13.29 -11.82
C THR A 419 8.64 12.19 -11.97
N CYS A 420 9.78 12.41 -12.64
CA CYS A 420 10.85 11.40 -12.76
C CYS A 420 11.31 10.88 -11.40
N ARG A 421 11.23 11.70 -10.37
CA ARG A 421 11.43 11.37 -8.96
C ARG A 421 10.16 11.68 -8.17
N ARG A 422 10.05 11.13 -6.95
CA ARG A 422 8.93 11.48 -6.07
C ARG A 422 8.88 12.97 -5.85
N LEU A 423 7.70 13.55 -6.08
CA LEU A 423 7.43 14.95 -5.77
C LEU A 423 7.45 15.16 -4.27
N THR A 424 8.11 16.23 -3.85
CA THR A 424 8.26 16.60 -2.43
C THR A 424 7.85 18.05 -2.26
N PRO A 425 6.88 18.36 -1.40
CA PRO A 425 6.46 19.73 -1.16
C PRO A 425 7.52 20.56 -0.45
N GLY A 426 8.29 20.01 0.49
CA GLY A 426 9.42 20.64 1.17
C GLY A 426 9.14 22.01 1.77
N PRO A 427 8.06 22.20 2.57
CA PRO A 427 7.72 23.51 3.11
C PRO A 427 8.87 24.06 3.98
N GLY A 428 9.28 25.33 3.70
CA GLY A 428 10.36 26.01 4.41
C GLY A 428 11.79 25.61 4.02
N TYR A 429 11.97 24.60 3.15
CA TYR A 429 13.33 24.15 2.79
C TYR A 429 14.10 25.18 1.96
N LEU A 430 13.48 25.76 0.92
CA LEU A 430 14.11 26.78 0.08
C LEU A 430 14.43 28.05 0.88
N GLU A 431 13.60 28.40 1.84
CA GLU A 431 13.83 29.50 2.76
C GLU A 431 15.00 29.21 3.70
N ALA A 432 15.04 28.02 4.27
CA ALA A 432 16.13 27.61 5.16
C ALA A 432 17.50 27.62 4.48
N LEU A 433 17.59 27.22 3.21
CA LEU A 433 18.83 27.26 2.43
C LEU A 433 19.40 28.68 2.27
N GLN A 434 18.57 29.70 2.41
CA GLN A 434 18.95 31.11 2.26
C GLN A 434 19.21 31.83 3.60
N ALA A 435 19.03 31.11 4.73
CA ALA A 435 19.35 31.64 6.04
C ALA A 435 20.85 31.93 6.19
N ASP A 436 21.22 32.91 7.07
CA ASP A 436 22.60 33.32 7.24
C ASP A 436 23.47 32.25 7.90
N ASN A 437 22.85 31.37 8.69
CA ASN A 437 23.54 30.26 9.31
C ASN A 437 23.40 28.95 8.51
N VAL A 438 23.16 29.00 7.18
CA VAL A 438 23.09 27.84 6.30
C VAL A 438 23.97 27.99 5.09
N ASP A 439 24.85 27.03 4.90
CA ASP A 439 25.61 26.84 3.68
C ASP A 439 25.00 25.69 2.82
N PHE A 440 24.51 26.05 1.64
CA PHE A 440 24.19 25.11 0.59
C PHE A 440 25.48 24.67 -0.12
N VAL A 441 25.81 23.36 -0.02
CA VAL A 441 27.08 22.81 -0.51
C VAL A 441 26.82 21.86 -1.68
N PRO A 442 26.88 22.35 -2.95
CA PRO A 442 26.65 21.52 -4.15
C PRO A 442 27.93 20.82 -4.64
N LYS A 443 28.85 20.50 -3.76
CA LYS A 443 30.12 19.87 -4.07
C LYS A 443 30.17 18.45 -3.54
N ASP A 444 30.89 17.58 -4.25
CA ASP A 444 31.06 16.19 -3.82
C ASP A 444 31.94 16.09 -2.57
N ILE A 445 31.50 15.25 -1.65
CA ILE A 445 32.25 14.85 -0.48
C ILE A 445 33.35 13.90 -0.94
N LYS A 446 34.61 14.23 -0.64
CA LYS A 446 35.76 13.35 -0.88
C LYS A 446 35.83 12.29 0.21
N ARG A 447 35.80 12.72 1.47
CA ARG A 447 35.82 11.85 2.64
C ARG A 447 35.30 12.56 3.88
N ILE A 448 35.00 11.81 4.91
CA ILE A 448 34.77 12.29 6.27
C ILE A 448 36.07 12.12 7.05
N THR A 449 36.43 13.16 7.81
CA THR A 449 37.62 13.19 8.66
C THR A 449 37.22 13.04 10.14
N GLU A 450 38.19 12.99 11.03
CA GLU A 450 37.92 12.97 12.48
C GLU A 450 37.11 14.19 12.95
N THR A 451 37.25 15.35 12.28
CA THR A 451 36.68 16.63 12.71
C THR A 451 35.58 17.16 11.78
N GLY A 452 35.29 16.51 10.66
CA GLY A 452 34.30 17.04 9.72
C GLY A 452 34.30 16.40 8.34
N VAL A 453 33.99 17.18 7.32
CA VAL A 453 33.85 16.78 5.93
C VAL A 453 34.90 17.47 5.06
N GLU A 454 35.70 16.71 4.30
CA GLU A 454 36.58 17.17 3.26
C GLU A 454 35.89 17.02 1.89
N LEU A 455 35.82 18.11 1.13
CA LEU A 455 35.26 18.13 -0.22
C LEU A 455 36.31 17.83 -1.28
N CYS A 456 35.89 17.47 -2.50
CA CYS A 456 36.78 17.15 -3.60
C CYS A 456 37.65 18.35 -4.06
N ASP A 457 37.28 19.58 -3.75
CA ASP A 457 38.09 20.79 -4.02
C ASP A 457 39.08 21.15 -2.90
N GLY A 458 39.20 20.30 -1.90
CA GLY A 458 40.08 20.49 -0.75
C GLY A 458 39.51 21.32 0.39
N THR A 459 38.31 21.87 0.25
CA THR A 459 37.63 22.59 1.34
C THR A 459 37.31 21.62 2.48
N HIS A 460 37.59 22.02 3.73
CA HIS A 460 37.25 21.28 4.93
C HIS A 460 36.24 22.02 5.78
N HIS A 461 35.11 21.36 6.10
CA HIS A 461 34.10 21.88 7.01
C HIS A 461 34.20 21.14 8.34
N GLU A 462 34.54 21.87 9.40
CA GLU A 462 34.49 21.33 10.74
C GLU A 462 33.06 21.19 11.23
N LEU A 463 32.71 20.03 11.78
CA LEU A 463 31.38 19.67 12.22
C LEU A 463 31.41 19.05 13.63
N ASP A 464 30.32 19.24 14.35
CA ASP A 464 30.03 18.55 15.61
C ASP A 464 29.08 17.36 15.40
N VAL A 465 28.21 17.46 14.37
CA VAL A 465 27.21 16.43 14.06
C VAL A 465 27.10 16.23 12.55
N ILE A 466 27.02 14.98 12.11
CA ILE A 466 26.69 14.59 10.74
C ILE A 466 25.36 13.82 10.72
N VAL A 467 24.42 14.28 9.92
CA VAL A 467 23.11 13.65 9.68
C VAL A 467 23.08 13.07 8.28
N CYS A 468 23.03 11.75 8.17
CA CYS A 468 22.89 11.04 6.90
C CYS A 468 21.39 10.90 6.55
N ALA A 469 20.89 11.76 5.65
CA ALA A 469 19.57 11.67 5.05
C ALA A 469 19.68 11.00 3.66
N THR A 470 20.35 9.84 3.63
CA THR A 470 20.85 9.16 2.41
C THR A 470 19.90 8.11 1.86
N GLY A 471 18.72 7.92 2.48
CA GLY A 471 17.64 7.09 1.97
C GLY A 471 17.66 5.65 2.46
N TYR A 472 16.99 4.77 1.69
CA TYR A 472 16.70 3.38 2.06
C TYR A 472 17.24 2.41 1.00
N ASP A 473 17.37 1.15 1.38
CA ASP A 473 17.56 0.05 0.43
C ASP A 473 16.27 -0.23 -0.33
N THR A 474 16.30 -0.06 -1.63
CA THR A 474 15.18 -0.18 -2.56
C THR A 474 15.28 -1.40 -3.47
N SER A 475 16.07 -2.39 -3.08
CA SER A 475 16.28 -3.63 -3.85
C SER A 475 15.10 -4.61 -3.79
N TYR A 476 14.12 -4.37 -2.93
CA TYR A 476 13.03 -5.29 -2.59
C TYR A 476 13.48 -6.64 -1.98
N ASN A 477 14.76 -6.86 -1.78
CA ASN A 477 15.27 -8.04 -1.08
C ASN A 477 14.91 -7.95 0.41
N TYR A 478 14.25 -8.96 0.93
CA TYR A 478 13.91 -9.01 2.35
C TYR A 478 15.16 -9.24 3.22
N PRO A 479 15.18 -8.74 4.47
CA PRO A 479 16.30 -8.99 5.40
C PRO A 479 16.30 -10.42 5.97
N PHE A 480 15.36 -11.25 5.51
CA PHE A 480 15.19 -12.64 5.90
C PHE A 480 15.06 -13.52 4.65
N SER A 481 15.37 -14.79 4.81
CA SER A 481 15.27 -15.76 3.72
C SER A 481 13.82 -16.19 3.50
N VAL A 482 13.36 -16.17 2.25
CA VAL A 482 12.09 -16.75 1.82
C VAL A 482 12.39 -17.81 0.77
N ILE A 483 12.08 -19.07 1.09
CA ILE A 483 12.37 -20.22 0.25
C ILE A 483 11.06 -20.84 -0.23
N GLY A 484 10.83 -20.79 -1.52
CA GLY A 484 9.66 -21.36 -2.19
C GLY A 484 9.85 -22.80 -2.65
N ARG A 485 9.08 -23.21 -3.65
CA ARG A 485 9.15 -24.53 -4.27
C ARG A 485 10.55 -24.84 -4.82
N GLY A 486 10.94 -26.10 -4.71
CA GLY A 486 12.23 -26.58 -5.22
C GLY A 486 13.44 -25.89 -4.59
N GLY A 487 13.29 -25.24 -3.42
CA GLY A 487 14.37 -24.56 -2.70
C GLY A 487 14.80 -23.22 -3.28
N LYS A 488 14.10 -22.66 -4.27
CA LYS A 488 14.39 -21.33 -4.84
C LYS A 488 14.15 -20.24 -3.81
N THR A 489 15.04 -19.24 -3.73
CA THR A 489 14.86 -18.10 -2.85
C THR A 489 14.15 -16.96 -3.57
N LEU A 490 13.38 -16.17 -2.83
CA LEU A 490 12.75 -14.97 -3.40
C LEU A 490 13.78 -13.95 -3.87
N LYS A 491 14.97 -13.91 -3.24
CA LYS A 491 16.09 -13.08 -3.66
C LYS A 491 16.59 -13.48 -5.06
N ASP A 492 16.72 -14.78 -5.33
CA ASP A 492 17.12 -15.28 -6.66
C ASP A 492 16.05 -14.88 -7.71
N ARG A 493 14.76 -15.01 -7.36
CA ARG A 493 13.64 -14.63 -8.24
C ARG A 493 13.56 -13.12 -8.51
N PHE A 494 14.08 -12.31 -7.57
CA PHE A 494 14.17 -10.85 -7.69
C PHE A 494 15.49 -10.35 -8.28
N THR A 495 16.33 -11.23 -8.83
CA THR A 495 17.61 -10.90 -9.45
C THR A 495 17.57 -11.21 -10.94
N PRO A 496 17.90 -10.27 -11.85
CA PRO A 496 18.47 -8.93 -11.62
C PRO A 496 17.46 -7.85 -11.22
N HIS A 497 16.16 -8.09 -11.33
CA HIS A 497 15.07 -7.25 -10.92
C HIS A 497 13.87 -8.12 -10.53
N PRO A 498 12.98 -7.59 -9.66
CA PRO A 498 11.80 -8.34 -9.28
C PRO A 498 10.80 -8.44 -10.43
N GLU A 499 10.32 -9.66 -10.68
CA GLU A 499 9.16 -9.96 -11.51
C GLU A 499 8.03 -10.48 -10.62
N THR A 500 6.83 -9.95 -10.75
CA THR A 500 5.68 -10.29 -9.91
C THR A 500 4.41 -10.41 -10.74
N TYR A 501 3.44 -11.15 -10.25
CA TYR A 501 2.09 -11.09 -10.78
C TYR A 501 1.33 -9.94 -10.11
N ILE A 502 1.00 -8.92 -10.90
CA ILE A 502 0.29 -7.70 -10.49
C ILE A 502 0.72 -7.13 -9.11
N SER A 503 2.01 -7.13 -8.83
CA SER A 503 2.61 -6.62 -7.57
C SER A 503 2.25 -7.39 -6.29
N LEU A 504 1.50 -8.50 -6.37
CA LEU A 504 0.93 -9.19 -5.22
C LEU A 504 1.59 -10.52 -4.88
N CYS A 505 2.03 -11.28 -5.86
CA CYS A 505 2.60 -12.61 -5.65
C CYS A 505 3.58 -12.99 -6.75
N VAL A 506 4.24 -14.14 -6.61
CA VAL A 506 5.31 -14.61 -7.49
C VAL A 506 5.15 -16.11 -7.74
N ASP A 507 5.42 -16.58 -8.94
CA ASP A 507 5.48 -18.01 -9.28
C ASP A 507 6.55 -18.74 -8.46
N GLY A 508 6.27 -19.94 -8.04
CA GLY A 508 7.13 -20.75 -7.17
C GLY A 508 7.06 -20.38 -5.68
N PHE A 509 6.23 -19.42 -5.29
CA PHE A 509 5.99 -19.01 -3.90
C PHE A 509 4.49 -19.10 -3.55
N PRO A 510 3.95 -20.33 -3.46
CA PRO A 510 2.52 -20.50 -3.21
C PRO A 510 2.07 -19.86 -1.91
N ASN A 511 0.84 -19.35 -1.85
CA ASN A 511 0.23 -18.82 -0.63
C ASN A 511 0.98 -17.63 0.00
N TRP A 512 1.98 -17.04 -0.70
CA TRP A 512 2.75 -15.88 -0.28
C TRP A 512 2.32 -14.66 -1.06
N PHE A 513 1.64 -13.74 -0.38
CA PHE A 513 1.17 -12.50 -0.95
C PHE A 513 1.89 -11.30 -0.33
N MET A 514 2.00 -10.22 -1.08
CA MET A 514 2.70 -9.00 -0.68
C MET A 514 1.74 -7.82 -0.71
N SER A 515 1.77 -7.00 0.32
CA SER A 515 1.24 -5.64 0.27
C SER A 515 2.41 -4.67 0.16
N MET A 516 2.37 -3.76 -0.78
CA MET A 516 3.46 -2.85 -1.13
C MET A 516 4.71 -3.57 -1.67
N GLY A 517 4.50 -4.65 -2.44
CA GLY A 517 5.56 -5.33 -3.19
C GLY A 517 6.12 -4.49 -4.34
N PRO A 518 7.00 -5.08 -5.18
CA PRO A 518 7.50 -4.41 -6.39
C PRO A 518 6.37 -3.93 -7.29
N ASN A 519 6.57 -2.81 -7.96
CA ASN A 519 5.60 -2.18 -8.88
C ASN A 519 4.23 -1.82 -8.23
N SER A 520 4.20 -1.48 -6.95
CA SER A 520 2.94 -1.19 -6.24
C SER A 520 2.73 0.26 -5.82
N VAL A 521 3.74 1.12 -5.98
CA VAL A 521 3.68 2.55 -5.61
C VAL A 521 3.18 3.40 -6.78
N PHE A 522 2.70 4.62 -6.52
CA PHE A 522 2.15 5.51 -7.55
C PHE A 522 2.94 6.79 -7.67
N GLY A 523 2.93 7.34 -8.87
CA GLY A 523 3.41 8.69 -9.14
C GLY A 523 2.47 9.77 -8.60
N ALA A 524 1.16 9.50 -8.55
CA ALA A 524 0.12 10.40 -8.06
C ALA A 524 -1.05 9.61 -7.49
N GLY A 525 -1.71 10.13 -6.45
CA GLY A 525 -2.87 9.51 -5.80
C GLY A 525 -2.62 9.06 -4.36
N SER A 526 -3.66 8.52 -3.71
CA SER A 526 -3.59 8.03 -2.33
C SER A 526 -3.06 6.61 -2.24
N MET A 527 -2.08 6.39 -1.35
CA MET A 527 -1.46 5.08 -1.16
C MET A 527 -2.33 4.13 -0.33
N LEU A 528 -3.08 4.65 0.64
CA LEU A 528 -3.81 3.79 1.59
C LEU A 528 -4.95 3.03 0.93
N ILE A 529 -5.69 3.64 -0.03
CA ILE A 529 -6.71 2.93 -0.79
C ILE A 529 -6.14 1.72 -1.56
N VAL A 530 -4.90 1.83 -2.00
CA VAL A 530 -4.26 0.72 -2.72
C VAL A 530 -3.86 -0.40 -1.77
N MET A 531 -3.33 -0.06 -0.59
CA MET A 531 -3.09 -1.08 0.45
C MET A 531 -4.38 -1.80 0.83
N GLU A 532 -5.50 -1.06 0.94
CA GLU A 532 -6.82 -1.65 1.18
C GLU A 532 -7.19 -2.64 0.07
N LYS A 533 -7.03 -2.26 -1.21
CA LYS A 533 -7.37 -3.13 -2.33
C LYS A 533 -6.44 -4.34 -2.48
N GLN A 534 -5.17 -4.19 -2.17
CA GLN A 534 -4.22 -5.33 -2.12
C GLN A 534 -4.60 -6.33 -1.03
N VAL A 535 -4.95 -5.84 0.16
CA VAL A 535 -5.41 -6.69 1.26
C VAL A 535 -6.74 -7.36 0.94
N GLU A 536 -7.70 -6.63 0.37
CA GLU A 536 -9.00 -7.18 -0.07
C GLU A 536 -8.82 -8.29 -1.12
N TYR A 537 -7.90 -8.10 -2.08
CA TYR A 537 -7.56 -9.13 -3.06
C TYR A 537 -6.98 -10.38 -2.40
N ALA A 538 -6.02 -10.21 -1.49
CA ALA A 538 -5.41 -11.31 -0.74
C ALA A 538 -6.46 -12.07 0.10
N ILE A 539 -7.43 -11.37 0.68
CA ILE A 539 -8.54 -11.97 1.42
C ILE A 539 -9.45 -12.80 0.50
N GLN A 540 -9.77 -12.30 -0.70
CA GLN A 540 -10.56 -13.08 -1.67
C GLN A 540 -9.87 -14.39 -2.02
N VAL A 541 -8.53 -14.37 -2.21
CA VAL A 541 -7.74 -15.57 -2.45
C VAL A 541 -7.76 -16.51 -1.24
N ALA A 542 -7.48 -15.99 -0.03
CA ALA A 542 -7.49 -16.78 1.20
C ALA A 542 -8.86 -17.41 1.47
N LYS A 543 -9.95 -16.66 1.25
CA LYS A 543 -11.32 -17.14 1.39
C LYS A 543 -11.64 -18.27 0.40
N LYS A 544 -11.20 -18.13 -0.86
CA LYS A 544 -11.33 -19.21 -1.84
C LYS A 544 -10.57 -20.47 -1.41
N MET A 545 -9.33 -20.31 -0.91
CA MET A 545 -8.53 -21.45 -0.42
C MET A 545 -9.19 -22.15 0.75
N GLN A 546 -9.76 -21.39 1.69
CA GLN A 546 -10.45 -21.92 2.86
C GLN A 546 -11.69 -22.71 2.44
N ARG A 547 -12.56 -22.09 1.64
CA ARG A 547 -13.85 -22.65 1.24
C ARG A 547 -13.70 -23.85 0.29
N GLU A 548 -12.81 -23.75 -0.70
CA GLU A 548 -12.71 -24.74 -1.77
C GLU A 548 -11.65 -25.81 -1.49
N HIS A 549 -11.17 -25.92 -0.23
CA HIS A 549 -10.17 -26.90 0.19
C HIS A 549 -8.89 -26.87 -0.66
N ILE A 550 -8.47 -25.68 -1.09
CA ILE A 550 -7.23 -25.50 -1.84
C ILE A 550 -6.06 -25.57 -0.85
N LYS A 551 -5.09 -26.44 -1.18
CA LYS A 551 -3.84 -26.62 -0.45
C LYS A 551 -2.85 -25.51 -0.76
N SER A 552 -2.67 -25.22 -2.06
CA SER A 552 -1.78 -24.17 -2.51
C SER A 552 -2.33 -23.46 -3.75
N ILE A 553 -2.03 -22.16 -3.83
CA ILE A 553 -2.33 -21.28 -4.95
C ILE A 553 -1.11 -20.41 -5.25
N GLU A 554 -0.72 -20.38 -6.52
CA GLU A 554 0.38 -19.53 -7.01
C GLU A 554 0.07 -19.02 -8.42
N PRO A 555 0.58 -17.86 -8.82
CA PRO A 555 0.37 -17.39 -10.19
C PRO A 555 1.10 -18.30 -11.18
N LYS A 556 0.54 -18.41 -12.37
CA LYS A 556 1.21 -19.07 -13.49
C LYS A 556 2.44 -18.27 -13.89
N PHE A 557 3.50 -18.96 -14.26
CA PHE A 557 4.73 -18.34 -14.76
C PHE A 557 4.47 -17.42 -15.95
N GLU A 558 3.63 -17.86 -16.90
CA GLU A 558 3.25 -17.08 -18.09
C GLU A 558 2.57 -15.77 -17.71
N ALA A 559 1.67 -15.77 -16.72
CA ALA A 559 0.98 -14.56 -16.25
C ALA A 559 1.94 -13.54 -15.60
N VAL A 560 2.98 -14.04 -14.89
CA VAL A 560 4.05 -13.17 -14.36
C VAL A 560 4.83 -12.54 -15.50
N ARG A 561 5.17 -13.31 -16.55
CA ARG A 561 5.92 -12.83 -17.71
C ARG A 561 5.14 -11.81 -18.53
N ASP A 562 3.87 -12.07 -18.79
CA ASP A 562 2.99 -11.17 -19.55
C ASP A 562 2.83 -9.83 -18.82
N PHE A 563 2.71 -9.85 -17.48
CA PHE A 563 2.69 -8.62 -16.71
C PHE A 563 4.03 -7.88 -16.73
N ASP A 564 5.13 -8.61 -16.75
CA ASP A 564 6.47 -8.06 -16.86
C ASP A 564 6.70 -7.33 -18.19
N GLU A 565 6.25 -7.92 -19.30
CA GLU A 565 6.26 -7.29 -20.63
C GLU A 565 5.37 -6.03 -20.68
N TYR A 566 4.19 -6.10 -20.06
CA TYR A 566 3.31 -4.94 -19.95
C TYR A 566 3.97 -3.77 -19.20
N LEU A 567 4.69 -4.06 -18.11
CA LEU A 567 5.45 -3.05 -17.36
C LEU A 567 6.48 -2.35 -18.24
N GLU A 568 7.27 -3.11 -19.03
CA GLU A 568 8.30 -2.55 -19.90
C GLU A 568 7.70 -1.61 -20.96
N GLU A 569 6.62 -2.01 -21.60
CA GLU A 569 5.96 -1.17 -22.61
C GLU A 569 5.30 0.06 -22.01
N TYR A 570 4.59 -0.10 -20.89
CA TYR A 570 3.93 1.02 -20.22
C TYR A 570 4.91 2.11 -19.81
N PHE A 571 6.01 1.74 -19.14
CA PHE A 571 6.93 2.75 -18.61
C PHE A 571 7.67 3.53 -19.70
N LYS A 572 7.79 3.05 -20.92
CA LYS A 572 8.32 3.82 -22.06
C LYS A 572 7.52 5.10 -22.32
N THR A 573 6.22 5.09 -22.03
CA THR A 573 5.34 6.26 -22.22
C THR A 573 5.44 7.31 -21.11
N THR A 574 6.17 7.01 -20.03
CA THR A 574 6.19 7.81 -18.82
C THR A 574 7.48 8.61 -18.64
N THR A 575 7.44 9.64 -17.79
CA THR A 575 8.60 10.41 -17.38
C THR A 575 9.55 9.62 -16.45
N PHE A 576 9.10 8.48 -15.89
CA PHE A 576 9.85 7.71 -14.91
C PHE A 576 11.11 7.04 -15.46
N THR A 577 11.18 6.84 -16.77
CA THR A 577 12.33 6.26 -17.49
C THR A 577 13.39 7.29 -17.88
N GLU A 578 13.16 8.59 -17.64
CA GLU A 578 14.16 9.63 -17.90
C GLU A 578 15.41 9.44 -17.04
N ASN A 579 16.51 10.04 -17.49
CA ASN A 579 17.80 9.98 -16.77
C ASN A 579 17.72 10.83 -15.48
N CYS A 580 17.17 10.24 -14.42
CA CYS A 580 17.16 10.79 -13.07
C CYS A 580 17.40 9.68 -12.05
N ARG A 581 18.31 9.88 -11.11
CA ARG A 581 18.56 8.90 -10.04
C ARG A 581 17.33 8.81 -9.12
N SER A 582 16.62 7.69 -9.15
CA SER A 582 15.38 7.51 -8.40
C SER A 582 15.32 6.13 -7.72
N TRP A 583 14.71 6.06 -6.54
CA TRP A 583 14.41 4.81 -5.88
C TRP A 583 13.39 3.96 -6.67
N TYR A 584 12.61 4.57 -7.56
CA TYR A 584 11.76 3.87 -8.53
C TYR A 584 12.54 2.89 -9.42
N LYS A 585 13.83 3.18 -9.62
CA LYS A 585 14.80 2.40 -10.42
C LYS A 585 15.90 1.81 -9.55
N MET A 586 15.62 1.39 -8.32
CA MET A 586 16.58 0.87 -7.34
C MET A 586 17.79 1.81 -7.11
N GLY A 587 17.54 3.13 -7.06
CA GLY A 587 18.59 4.15 -6.85
C GLY A 587 19.49 4.42 -8.05
N LYS A 588 19.20 3.86 -9.23
CA LYS A 588 19.94 4.11 -10.48
C LYS A 588 19.38 5.33 -11.22
N ALA A 589 20.23 5.97 -12.03
CA ALA A 589 19.84 7.07 -12.91
C ALA A 589 19.05 6.55 -14.13
N GLU A 590 19.53 5.45 -14.69
CA GLU A 590 18.92 4.70 -15.78
C GLU A 590 18.56 3.30 -15.33
N GLY A 591 17.67 2.64 -16.05
CA GLY A 591 17.26 1.26 -15.78
C GLY A 591 15.76 1.13 -15.60
N ARG A 592 15.36 -0.09 -15.28
CA ARG A 592 13.98 -0.51 -15.17
C ARG A 592 13.25 0.15 -13.98
N VAL A 593 12.00 0.53 -14.21
CA VAL A 593 11.11 1.02 -13.14
C VAL A 593 10.51 -0.18 -12.41
N VAL A 594 10.95 -0.39 -11.18
CA VAL A 594 10.52 -1.51 -10.32
C VAL A 594 9.70 -1.06 -9.12
N GLY A 595 9.60 0.25 -8.86
CA GLY A 595 8.87 0.75 -7.71
C GLY A 595 7.41 1.06 -8.00
N LEU A 596 7.10 1.42 -9.25
CA LEU A 596 5.81 2.00 -9.59
C LEU A 596 4.86 1.02 -10.29
N TRP A 597 3.57 1.19 -10.05
CA TRP A 597 2.47 0.54 -10.76
C TRP A 597 2.35 1.12 -12.18
N PRO A 598 2.05 0.27 -13.19
CA PRO A 598 1.86 0.73 -14.57
C PRO A 598 0.46 1.31 -14.79
N GLY A 599 0.19 2.46 -14.20
CA GLY A 599 -1.11 3.11 -14.28
C GLY A 599 -1.38 4.10 -13.16
N SER A 600 -2.61 4.60 -13.10
CA SER A 600 -3.09 5.50 -12.04
C SER A 600 -3.56 4.72 -10.81
N THR A 601 -3.83 5.45 -9.73
CA THR A 601 -4.51 4.90 -8.54
C THR A 601 -5.88 4.31 -8.89
N LEU A 602 -6.65 4.99 -9.75
CA LEU A 602 -7.97 4.49 -10.17
C LEU A 602 -7.86 3.22 -11.01
N HIS A 603 -6.82 3.12 -11.86
CA HIS A 603 -6.53 1.90 -12.62
C HIS A 603 -6.28 0.71 -11.70
N VAL A 604 -5.43 0.87 -10.67
CA VAL A 604 -5.15 -0.23 -9.74
C VAL A 604 -6.37 -0.62 -8.91
N VAL A 605 -7.18 0.35 -8.48
CA VAL A 605 -8.43 0.07 -7.75
C VAL A 605 -9.35 -0.81 -8.58
N LYS A 606 -9.45 -0.56 -9.90
CA LYS A 606 -10.22 -1.42 -10.81
C LYS A 606 -9.57 -2.80 -11.01
N THR A 607 -8.25 -2.85 -11.17
CA THR A 607 -7.52 -4.12 -11.36
C THR A 607 -7.70 -5.07 -10.17
N PHE A 608 -7.70 -4.55 -8.93
CA PHE A 608 -7.79 -5.39 -7.73
C PHE A 608 -9.22 -5.67 -7.26
N GLN A 609 -10.25 -5.26 -8.01
CA GLN A 609 -11.63 -5.55 -7.63
C GLN A 609 -11.92 -7.04 -7.59
N ASN A 610 -11.45 -7.76 -8.60
CA ASN A 610 -11.72 -9.19 -8.76
C ASN A 610 -10.44 -9.92 -9.17
N PRO A 611 -10.07 -11.00 -8.50
CA PRO A 611 -8.97 -11.85 -8.94
C PRO A 611 -9.27 -12.50 -10.30
N ARG A 612 -8.23 -12.59 -11.15
CA ARG A 612 -8.27 -13.34 -12.39
C ARG A 612 -7.87 -14.78 -12.08
N TRP A 613 -8.87 -15.60 -11.76
CA TRP A 613 -8.66 -16.96 -11.29
C TRP A 613 -7.98 -17.85 -12.31
N GLU A 614 -8.15 -17.59 -13.60
CA GLU A 614 -7.50 -18.26 -14.72
C GLU A 614 -5.97 -18.11 -14.74
N ASP A 615 -5.42 -17.11 -14.04
CA ASP A 615 -3.98 -16.86 -13.99
C ASP A 615 -3.26 -17.63 -12.87
N TYR A 616 -3.99 -18.48 -12.14
CA TYR A 616 -3.43 -19.23 -11.02
C TYR A 616 -3.37 -20.74 -11.28
N ASN A 617 -2.36 -21.37 -10.69
CA ASN A 617 -2.27 -22.81 -10.50
C ASN A 617 -2.82 -23.19 -9.12
N TYR A 618 -3.51 -24.32 -9.04
CA TYR A 618 -4.14 -24.80 -7.81
C TYR A 618 -3.69 -26.22 -7.49
N GLU A 619 -3.41 -26.49 -6.21
CA GLU A 619 -3.36 -27.82 -5.64
C GLU A 619 -4.46 -27.95 -4.59
N PHE A 620 -5.21 -29.05 -4.64
CA PHE A 620 -6.30 -29.31 -3.70
C PHE A 620 -5.83 -30.21 -2.57
N LEU A 621 -6.46 -30.09 -1.40
CA LEU A 621 -6.27 -30.99 -0.30
C LEU A 621 -6.83 -32.38 -0.67
N ASP A 622 -6.26 -33.44 -0.08
CA ASP A 622 -6.78 -34.77 -0.25
C ASP A 622 -8.22 -34.89 0.30
N SER A 623 -9.11 -35.57 -0.44
CA SER A 623 -10.47 -35.84 0.00
C SER A 623 -10.51 -36.79 1.22
N VAL A 624 -9.48 -37.64 1.37
CA VAL A 624 -9.20 -38.40 2.58
C VAL A 624 -7.78 -38.06 2.98
N PRO A 625 -7.51 -37.54 4.18
CA PRO A 625 -6.17 -37.12 4.60
C PRO A 625 -5.13 -38.22 4.37
N GLY A 626 -4.05 -37.91 3.67
CA GLY A 626 -2.96 -38.83 3.35
C GLY A 626 -3.24 -39.84 2.24
N SER A 627 -4.36 -39.74 1.53
CA SER A 627 -4.70 -40.66 0.43
C SER A 627 -3.96 -40.36 -0.88
N GLY A 628 -3.38 -39.19 -1.02
CA GLY A 628 -2.79 -38.71 -2.28
C GLY A 628 -3.83 -38.53 -3.41
N LYS A 629 -5.12 -38.45 -3.08
CA LYS A 629 -6.23 -38.32 -4.05
C LYS A 629 -7.04 -37.05 -3.82
N PRO A 630 -6.58 -35.87 -4.31
CA PRO A 630 -7.37 -34.67 -4.25
C PRO A 630 -8.59 -34.76 -5.17
N ASN A 631 -9.68 -34.09 -4.77
CA ASN A 631 -10.85 -33.90 -5.62
C ASN A 631 -11.29 -32.44 -5.56
N ARG A 632 -11.33 -31.79 -6.72
CA ARG A 632 -11.67 -30.36 -6.81
C ARG A 632 -13.11 -30.01 -6.41
N PHE A 633 -13.98 -31.00 -6.28
CA PHE A 633 -15.37 -30.84 -5.83
C PHE A 633 -15.61 -31.29 -4.38
N TYR A 634 -14.55 -31.64 -3.65
CA TYR A 634 -14.68 -32.08 -2.26
C TYR A 634 -15.32 -31.00 -1.36
N TRP A 635 -15.15 -29.74 -1.71
CA TRP A 635 -15.73 -28.59 -1.02
C TRP A 635 -17.27 -28.50 -1.08
N LEU A 636 -17.92 -29.23 -1.99
CA LEU A 636 -19.39 -29.37 -1.99
C LEU A 636 -19.91 -30.12 -0.75
N GLY A 637 -19.02 -30.74 0.00
CA GLY A 637 -19.33 -31.36 1.28
C GLY A 637 -20.32 -32.54 1.16
N ASP A 638 -21.29 -32.57 2.07
CA ASP A 638 -22.37 -33.59 2.12
C ASP A 638 -23.62 -33.19 1.29
N GLY A 639 -23.55 -32.09 0.58
CA GLY A 639 -24.66 -31.59 -0.25
C GLY A 639 -25.68 -30.73 0.50
N SER A 640 -25.40 -30.34 1.75
CA SER A 640 -26.24 -29.46 2.57
C SER A 640 -25.59 -28.09 2.85
N THR A 641 -26.40 -27.12 3.26
CA THR A 641 -25.94 -25.93 3.98
C THR A 641 -25.95 -26.18 5.49
N TYR A 642 -25.24 -25.38 6.26
CA TYR A 642 -25.19 -25.48 7.71
C TYR A 642 -26.59 -25.40 8.34
N ASN A 643 -27.41 -24.48 7.86
CA ASN A 643 -28.76 -24.27 8.35
C ASN A 643 -29.68 -25.48 8.09
N GLU A 644 -29.59 -26.11 6.90
CA GLU A 644 -30.33 -27.32 6.56
C GLU A 644 -29.89 -28.50 7.43
N LYS A 645 -28.58 -28.69 7.55
CA LYS A 645 -28.01 -29.81 8.34
C LYS A 645 -28.40 -29.75 9.81
N HIS A 646 -28.50 -28.57 10.39
CA HIS A 646 -28.78 -28.35 11.81
C HIS A 646 -30.23 -27.94 12.10
N LEU A 647 -31.05 -27.78 11.07
CA LEU A 647 -32.43 -27.28 11.15
C LEU A 647 -32.53 -25.97 11.93
N THR A 648 -31.66 -25.05 11.63
CA THR A 648 -31.51 -23.73 12.32
C THR A 648 -31.48 -22.59 11.33
N GLY A 649 -31.72 -21.39 11.82
CA GLY A 649 -31.59 -20.16 11.02
C GLY A 649 -32.69 -20.00 9.96
N ASP A 650 -32.39 -19.14 9.01
CA ASP A 650 -33.29 -18.82 7.89
C ASP A 650 -33.00 -19.73 6.70
N LEU A 651 -33.94 -20.57 6.33
CA LEU A 651 -33.84 -21.48 5.17
C LEU A 651 -34.26 -20.84 3.86
N ALA A 652 -34.76 -19.60 3.93
CA ALA A 652 -35.13 -18.78 2.77
C ALA A 652 -34.31 -17.49 2.68
N TRP A 653 -33.07 -17.50 3.18
CA TRP A 653 -32.18 -16.34 3.27
C TRP A 653 -31.98 -15.59 1.94
N TYR A 654 -32.09 -16.29 0.82
CA TYR A 654 -31.99 -15.70 -0.52
C TYR A 654 -33.15 -14.77 -0.88
N LEU A 655 -34.20 -14.67 -0.03
CA LEU A 655 -35.30 -13.71 -0.17
C LEU A 655 -35.15 -12.46 0.70
N ARG A 656 -34.08 -12.35 1.45
CA ARG A 656 -33.81 -11.15 2.26
C ARG A 656 -33.49 -9.96 1.38
N ASP A 657 -33.88 -8.75 1.81
CA ASP A 657 -33.70 -7.52 1.05
C ASP A 657 -32.23 -7.22 0.66
N ASP A 658 -31.29 -7.67 1.48
CA ASP A 658 -29.84 -7.49 1.24
C ASP A 658 -29.25 -8.54 0.28
N GLU A 659 -29.98 -9.60 -0.05
CA GLU A 659 -29.56 -10.67 -0.97
C GLU A 659 -30.30 -10.60 -2.33
N VAL A 660 -31.46 -9.94 -2.40
CA VAL A 660 -32.24 -9.84 -3.63
C VAL A 660 -31.75 -8.66 -4.48
N ASP A 661 -31.22 -8.97 -5.66
CA ASP A 661 -30.89 -7.98 -6.67
C ASP A 661 -32.12 -7.67 -7.52
N ILE A 662 -32.80 -6.55 -7.23
CA ILE A 662 -33.98 -6.12 -7.98
C ILE A 662 -33.51 -5.26 -9.16
N PRO A 663 -33.63 -5.74 -10.42
CA PRO A 663 -33.22 -4.97 -11.57
C PRO A 663 -34.07 -3.71 -11.76
N SER A 664 -33.45 -2.62 -12.16
CA SER A 664 -34.17 -1.40 -12.53
C SER A 664 -35.04 -1.66 -13.77
N VAL A 665 -36.28 -1.15 -13.70
CA VAL A 665 -37.17 -1.17 -14.87
C VAL A 665 -36.71 -0.09 -15.85
N PRO A 666 -36.43 -0.41 -17.13
CA PRO A 666 -36.11 0.60 -18.12
C PRO A 666 -37.26 1.60 -18.29
N GLU A 667 -36.93 2.89 -18.39
CA GLU A 667 -37.89 3.96 -18.67
C GLU A 667 -38.46 3.85 -20.10
#